data_619ea616e3f26a3d38e95fcf280ff934
#
_entry.id   619ea616e3f26a3d38e95fcf280ff934
#
_cell.length_a   1.000
_cell.length_b   1.000
_cell.length_c   1.000
_cell.angle_alpha   90.00
_cell.angle_beta   90.00
_cell.angle_gamma   90.00
#
_symmetry.space_group_name_H-M   'P 1'
#
loop_
_entity.id
_entity.type
_entity.pdbx_description
1 polymer ?
#
loop_
_entity_poly.entity_id
_entity_poly.type
_entity_poly.pdbx_seq_one_letter_code
_entity_poly.pdbx_strand_id
1 'polypeptide(L)'
;MNFLKLPKEDFGIKLTLFLIIIAYLFSLSMRYIWVSEVKNTQQFYWHNELMINTNDGYYYAEGARDILKGHHEPNDLSPITEPIALLTAWLSKIIPVSFETLILYMPSFIGSLIVIPILLIGRTIGQTGIGFIAALIASVTHSYYNRTMIGYYDTDMLTIVLPLFSLYFILLAITHQRNRLLLPITAAFALAQWWYPQSYSLNTAILVVTLIYAVIFERKNHYFYKIALFIIIGVLSLPIWLKLTIALGVFSFFHFLPKLDQKWFWSLFTAILIIYFTTGGIDPIWAQLKGYLFRESVSNEAGGLHFYNVAQTVREAGHIPFNVFAERISGHPITFLIACVGYAFAVIAYRPLLITLPLVGLGFIAMSAGLRFTIYAVAPMAIGFAYFLMLITKPIEKSWLKYTALLVFMGAALYPNYLHIKEYMTPTVFTAQEISTLDQLGKISGREDYVITWWDYGYPIRYYCDVKTLVDGGKHSGDVNYPASYILTQPQQNAADMARLSVEYTERGYATSSSNEIIATMLKAYKADSIDDLMVNVQLNPASLPKPTRDVYLYLPLRMMEILPTVTLFSSLDLKNPDNHPQEPFFYMTQQVKDTGKTLELGNGISILKEKSILKLGKQEVPIKGFYQVGYNKAQKLDITEQHFSSEGLNVIFMASYGRFLVMDDFYFNSSYIQMFVFDHYDPKLFEPIILDPMSKVYKLKV
;
A
#
# COMPACT_ATOMS: atom_id res chain seq x y z
N MET A 1 -22.56 -4.30 38.27
CA MET A 1 -21.49 -4.82 37.36
C MET A 1 -21.52 -6.35 37.15
N ASN A 2 -22.17 -7.13 38.01
CA ASN A 2 -22.22 -8.62 37.84
C ASN A 2 -23.04 -9.10 36.63
N PHE A 3 -23.97 -8.30 36.11
CA PHE A 3 -24.78 -8.68 34.96
C PHE A 3 -23.98 -8.72 33.66
N LEU A 4 -22.90 -7.92 33.54
CA LEU A 4 -22.01 -7.90 32.39
C LEU A 4 -21.11 -9.15 32.33
N LYS A 5 -20.80 -9.78 33.46
CA LYS A 5 -19.93 -10.97 33.45
C LYS A 5 -20.68 -12.17 32.86
N LEU A 6 -20.08 -12.79 31.86
CA LEU A 6 -20.56 -14.05 31.33
C LEU A 6 -19.98 -15.22 32.15
N PRO A 7 -20.71 -16.36 32.23
CA PRO A 7 -20.17 -17.56 32.85
C PRO A 7 -18.91 -18.02 32.09
N LYS A 8 -17.90 -18.48 32.86
CA LYS A 8 -16.69 -19.03 32.22
C LYS A 8 -17.03 -20.28 31.42
N GLU A 9 -16.47 -20.34 30.24
CA GLU A 9 -16.53 -21.53 29.39
C GLU A 9 -15.31 -22.41 29.66
N ASP A 10 -15.53 -23.68 29.88
CA ASP A 10 -14.46 -24.68 30.08
C ASP A 10 -14.31 -25.52 28.79
N PHE A 11 -13.80 -24.91 27.74
CA PHE A 11 -13.48 -25.61 26.50
C PHE A 11 -12.08 -26.22 26.59
N GLY A 12 -12.00 -27.56 26.54
CA GLY A 12 -10.74 -28.28 26.47
C GLY A 12 -9.91 -27.87 25.24
N ILE A 13 -8.58 -28.15 25.34
CA ILE A 13 -7.64 -27.75 24.25
C ILE A 13 -8.03 -28.38 22.88
N LYS A 14 -8.54 -29.63 22.88
CA LYS A 14 -8.96 -30.32 21.65
C LYS A 14 -10.08 -29.57 20.93
N LEU A 15 -11.12 -29.15 21.67
CA LEU A 15 -12.22 -28.36 21.10
C LEU A 15 -11.73 -27.00 20.64
N THR A 16 -10.83 -26.34 21.37
CA THR A 16 -10.23 -25.07 20.96
C THR A 16 -9.49 -25.21 19.63
N LEU A 17 -8.67 -26.24 19.46
CA LEU A 17 -7.95 -26.51 18.20
C LEU A 17 -8.92 -26.79 17.05
N PHE A 18 -10.00 -27.56 17.32
CA PHE A 18 -11.04 -27.83 16.32
C PHE A 18 -11.71 -26.53 15.86
N LEU A 19 -12.05 -25.62 16.78
CA LEU A 19 -12.64 -24.33 16.44
C LEU A 19 -11.68 -23.43 15.65
N ILE A 20 -10.38 -23.47 15.96
CA ILE A 20 -9.35 -22.78 15.18
C ILE A 20 -9.34 -23.31 13.74
N ILE A 21 -9.32 -24.63 13.56
CA ILE A 21 -9.32 -25.25 12.22
C ILE A 21 -10.56 -24.84 11.43
N ILE A 22 -11.74 -24.88 12.03
CA ILE A 22 -12.98 -24.44 11.37
C ILE A 22 -12.91 -22.98 10.94
N ALA A 23 -12.49 -22.08 11.85
CA ALA A 23 -12.38 -20.65 11.56
C ALA A 23 -11.34 -20.37 10.45
N TYR A 24 -10.22 -21.12 10.48
CA TYR A 24 -9.16 -20.99 9.46
C TYR A 24 -9.65 -21.47 8.09
N LEU A 25 -10.30 -22.61 7.99
CA LEU A 25 -10.85 -23.13 6.75
C LEU A 25 -11.99 -22.23 6.21
N PHE A 26 -12.81 -21.68 7.10
CA PHE A 26 -13.82 -20.68 6.72
C PHE A 26 -13.15 -19.45 6.10
N SER A 27 -12.12 -18.90 6.75
CA SER A 27 -11.35 -17.76 6.26
C SER A 27 -10.74 -18.01 4.86
N LEU A 28 -10.15 -19.20 4.66
CA LEU A 28 -9.60 -19.61 3.36
C LEU A 28 -10.69 -19.76 2.30
N SER A 29 -11.81 -20.41 2.62
CA SER A 29 -12.90 -20.60 1.67
C SER A 29 -13.48 -19.28 1.15
N MET A 30 -13.60 -18.28 2.01
CA MET A 30 -14.05 -16.94 1.62
C MET A 30 -13.05 -16.25 0.68
N ARG A 31 -11.74 -16.43 0.87
CA ARG A 31 -10.71 -15.89 -0.01
C ARG A 31 -10.65 -16.56 -1.37
N TYR A 32 -11.01 -17.85 -1.42
CA TYR A 32 -11.03 -18.62 -2.67
C TYR A 32 -12.13 -18.16 -3.65
N ILE A 33 -13.13 -17.41 -3.18
CA ILE A 33 -14.21 -16.87 -4.03
C ILE A 33 -13.62 -16.04 -5.17
N TRP A 34 -12.63 -15.17 -4.91
CA TRP A 34 -11.98 -14.36 -5.95
C TRP A 34 -11.42 -15.23 -7.09
N VAL A 35 -10.69 -16.30 -6.77
CA VAL A 35 -10.14 -17.21 -7.79
C VAL A 35 -11.25 -17.86 -8.61
N SER A 36 -12.34 -18.29 -7.95
CA SER A 36 -13.47 -18.94 -8.64
C SER A 36 -14.16 -18.03 -9.64
N GLU A 37 -14.21 -16.73 -9.36
CA GLU A 37 -14.82 -15.72 -10.25
C GLU A 37 -13.89 -15.34 -11.41
N VAL A 38 -12.58 -15.17 -11.15
CA VAL A 38 -11.63 -14.68 -12.17
C VAL A 38 -11.01 -15.80 -13.03
N LYS A 39 -11.21 -17.06 -12.70
CA LYS A 39 -10.58 -18.23 -13.36
C LYS A 39 -10.73 -18.29 -14.89
N ASN A 40 -11.80 -17.72 -15.44
CA ASN A 40 -12.06 -17.71 -16.87
C ASN A 40 -11.58 -16.43 -17.59
N THR A 41 -10.97 -15.50 -16.86
CA THR A 41 -10.53 -14.21 -17.38
C THR A 41 -9.11 -14.35 -17.91
N GLN A 42 -8.95 -14.73 -19.17
CA GLN A 42 -7.65 -15.04 -19.81
C GLN A 42 -6.63 -13.89 -19.67
N GLN A 43 -7.08 -12.64 -19.69
CA GLN A 43 -6.20 -11.47 -19.54
C GLN A 43 -5.50 -11.39 -18.18
N PHE A 44 -5.90 -12.19 -17.17
CA PHE A 44 -5.28 -12.23 -15.85
C PHE A 44 -4.21 -13.32 -15.72
N TYR A 45 -3.97 -14.10 -16.80
CA TYR A 45 -3.01 -15.19 -16.80
C TYR A 45 -1.80 -14.86 -17.65
N TRP A 46 -0.63 -15.12 -17.12
CA TRP A 46 0.64 -15.10 -17.83
C TRP A 46 1.32 -16.47 -17.71
N HIS A 47 1.76 -17.05 -18.82
CA HIS A 47 2.29 -18.41 -18.86
C HIS A 47 1.42 -19.48 -18.16
N ASN A 48 0.10 -19.38 -18.30
CA ASN A 48 -0.92 -20.20 -17.60
C ASN A 48 -0.97 -20.05 -16.08
N GLU A 49 -0.31 -19.04 -15.50
CA GLU A 49 -0.35 -18.71 -14.09
C GLU A 49 -1.17 -17.45 -13.86
N LEU A 50 -2.03 -17.46 -12.84
CA LEU A 50 -2.81 -16.29 -12.44
C LEU A 50 -1.89 -15.28 -11.74
N MET A 51 -1.92 -14.04 -12.20
CA MET A 51 -1.06 -12.98 -11.69
C MET A 51 -1.58 -12.35 -10.40
N ILE A 52 -0.70 -11.73 -9.62
CA ILE A 52 -1.05 -11.00 -8.40
C ILE A 52 -1.74 -9.66 -8.72
N ASN A 53 -2.45 -9.10 -7.72
CA ASN A 53 -3.31 -7.93 -7.87
C ASN A 53 -2.87 -6.71 -7.04
N THR A 54 -1.61 -6.69 -6.57
CA THR A 54 -1.01 -5.53 -5.88
C THR A 54 0.36 -5.17 -6.46
N ASN A 55 0.59 -3.87 -6.67
CA ASN A 55 1.85 -3.33 -7.18
C ASN A 55 3.03 -3.67 -6.27
N ASP A 56 2.88 -3.45 -4.95
CA ASP A 56 3.92 -3.69 -3.96
C ASP A 56 4.35 -5.16 -3.90
N GLY A 57 3.46 -6.07 -4.32
CA GLY A 57 3.77 -7.48 -4.41
C GLY A 57 4.92 -7.78 -5.38
N TYR A 58 5.01 -7.05 -6.47
CA TYR A 58 6.11 -7.23 -7.43
C TYR A 58 7.46 -6.76 -6.88
N TYR A 59 7.49 -5.76 -5.99
CA TYR A 59 8.68 -5.36 -5.25
C TYR A 59 9.23 -6.51 -4.40
N TYR A 60 8.38 -7.13 -3.59
CA TYR A 60 8.78 -8.25 -2.75
C TYR A 60 9.10 -9.53 -3.56
N ALA A 61 8.37 -9.75 -4.65
CA ALA A 61 8.62 -10.86 -5.55
C ALA A 61 9.98 -10.75 -6.25
N GLU A 62 10.37 -9.54 -6.66
CA GLU A 62 11.70 -9.24 -7.20
C GLU A 62 12.79 -9.59 -6.18
N GLY A 63 12.66 -9.13 -4.94
CA GLY A 63 13.61 -9.44 -3.87
C GLY A 63 13.73 -10.95 -3.62
N ALA A 64 12.60 -11.67 -3.57
CA ALA A 64 12.61 -13.12 -3.38
C ALA A 64 13.24 -13.86 -4.58
N ARG A 65 12.97 -13.41 -5.81
CA ARG A 65 13.59 -13.94 -7.03
C ARG A 65 15.11 -13.79 -7.01
N ASP A 66 15.59 -12.61 -6.64
CA ASP A 66 17.04 -12.31 -6.62
C ASP A 66 17.75 -13.10 -5.51
N ILE A 67 17.13 -13.31 -4.34
CA ILE A 67 17.64 -14.23 -3.31
C ILE A 67 17.76 -15.65 -3.84
N LEU A 68 16.78 -16.14 -4.61
CA LEU A 68 16.78 -17.49 -5.17
C LEU A 68 17.85 -17.66 -6.26
N LYS A 69 18.07 -16.62 -7.08
CA LYS A 69 19.11 -16.59 -8.11
C LYS A 69 20.51 -16.38 -7.52
N GLY A 70 20.61 -15.86 -6.30
CA GLY A 70 21.88 -15.48 -5.68
C GLY A 70 22.56 -14.30 -6.39
N HIS A 71 21.76 -13.43 -7.00
CA HIS A 71 22.23 -12.28 -7.78
C HIS A 71 21.68 -10.98 -7.19
N HIS A 72 22.61 -10.13 -6.76
CA HIS A 72 22.31 -8.79 -6.23
C HIS A 72 23.57 -7.93 -6.26
N GLU A 73 23.51 -6.82 -6.95
CA GLU A 73 24.61 -5.86 -7.04
C GLU A 73 24.40 -4.69 -6.06
N PRO A 74 25.47 -3.94 -5.69
CA PRO A 74 25.37 -2.89 -4.67
C PRO A 74 24.32 -1.80 -4.93
N ASN A 75 24.03 -1.52 -6.20
CA ASN A 75 23.06 -0.48 -6.61
C ASN A 75 21.72 -1.06 -7.10
N ASP A 76 21.51 -2.35 -6.89
CA ASP A 76 20.23 -2.98 -7.20
C ASP A 76 19.13 -2.48 -6.23
N LEU A 77 17.96 -2.18 -6.79
CA LEU A 77 16.82 -1.69 -6.04
C LEU A 77 15.99 -2.82 -5.41
N SER A 78 16.33 -4.09 -5.69
CA SER A 78 15.56 -5.23 -5.20
C SER A 78 15.70 -5.43 -3.68
N PRO A 79 14.59 -5.71 -2.96
CA PRO A 79 14.55 -5.72 -1.50
C PRO A 79 14.95 -7.10 -0.91
N ILE A 80 16.17 -7.55 -1.14
CA ILE A 80 16.63 -8.88 -0.69
C ILE A 80 16.68 -9.02 0.85
N THR A 81 16.64 -7.92 1.60
CA THR A 81 16.66 -7.92 3.07
C THR A 81 15.28 -7.89 3.70
N GLU A 82 14.23 -7.64 2.90
CA GLU A 82 12.88 -7.55 3.42
C GLU A 82 12.35 -8.91 3.90
N PRO A 83 11.70 -8.96 5.09
CA PRO A 83 11.24 -10.21 5.70
C PRO A 83 10.33 -11.04 4.81
N ILE A 84 9.45 -10.40 4.05
CA ILE A 84 8.54 -11.10 3.13
C ILE A 84 9.30 -11.74 1.96
N ALA A 85 10.32 -11.07 1.42
CA ALA A 85 11.17 -11.63 0.36
C ALA A 85 11.97 -12.84 0.88
N LEU A 86 12.57 -12.72 2.07
CA LEU A 86 13.28 -13.82 2.75
C LEU A 86 12.38 -15.02 3.01
N LEU A 87 11.17 -14.78 3.55
CA LEU A 87 10.19 -15.84 3.83
C LEU A 87 9.75 -16.53 2.53
N THR A 88 9.47 -15.77 1.48
CA THR A 88 9.04 -16.31 0.17
C THR A 88 10.14 -17.13 -0.47
N ALA A 89 11.38 -16.65 -0.49
CA ALA A 89 12.52 -17.39 -1.01
C ALA A 89 12.76 -18.71 -0.23
N TRP A 90 12.57 -18.68 1.09
CA TRP A 90 12.66 -19.89 1.91
C TRP A 90 11.53 -20.88 1.62
N LEU A 91 10.27 -20.42 1.54
CA LEU A 91 9.11 -21.25 1.24
C LEU A 91 9.19 -21.87 -0.16
N SER A 92 9.67 -21.11 -1.17
CA SER A 92 9.88 -21.63 -2.54
C SER A 92 10.84 -22.82 -2.60
N LYS A 93 11.77 -22.93 -1.65
CA LYS A 93 12.69 -24.10 -1.58
C LYS A 93 12.05 -25.32 -0.97
N ILE A 94 10.96 -25.17 -0.20
CA ILE A 94 10.34 -26.26 0.56
C ILE A 94 9.04 -26.73 -0.07
N ILE A 95 8.22 -25.78 -0.57
CA ILE A 95 6.88 -26.05 -1.09
C ILE A 95 7.00 -26.33 -2.60
N PRO A 96 6.60 -27.51 -3.09
CA PRO A 96 6.76 -27.90 -4.49
C PRO A 96 5.65 -27.32 -5.40
N VAL A 97 5.57 -26.00 -5.46
CA VAL A 97 4.68 -25.24 -6.37
C VAL A 97 5.52 -24.21 -7.13
N SER A 98 4.97 -23.67 -8.22
CA SER A 98 5.63 -22.57 -8.95
C SER A 98 5.77 -21.34 -8.05
N PHE A 99 6.75 -20.48 -8.37
CA PHE A 99 6.96 -19.23 -7.65
C PHE A 99 5.74 -18.32 -7.72
N GLU A 100 5.12 -18.20 -8.90
CA GLU A 100 3.92 -17.40 -9.14
C GLU A 100 2.72 -17.93 -8.33
N THR A 101 2.50 -19.23 -8.32
CA THR A 101 1.47 -19.85 -7.46
C THR A 101 1.74 -19.59 -5.97
N LEU A 102 2.99 -19.65 -5.52
CA LEU A 102 3.33 -19.37 -4.12
C LEU A 102 2.98 -17.95 -3.73
N ILE A 103 3.44 -16.93 -4.47
CA ILE A 103 3.18 -15.52 -4.15
C ILE A 103 1.69 -15.18 -4.28
N LEU A 104 0.97 -15.83 -5.19
CA LEU A 104 -0.48 -15.65 -5.36
C LEU A 104 -1.26 -16.09 -4.11
N TYR A 105 -0.99 -17.29 -3.59
CA TYR A 105 -1.77 -17.89 -2.51
C TYR A 105 -1.25 -17.57 -1.10
N MET A 106 0.02 -17.23 -0.95
CA MET A 106 0.67 -16.96 0.34
C MET A 106 -0.11 -15.97 1.23
N PRO A 107 -0.65 -14.83 0.71
CA PRO A 107 -1.43 -13.90 1.52
C PRO A 107 -2.65 -14.52 2.18
N SER A 108 -3.35 -15.39 1.47
CA SER A 108 -4.56 -16.02 1.99
C SER A 108 -4.29 -17.03 3.09
N PHE A 109 -3.24 -17.86 2.94
CA PHE A 109 -2.85 -18.83 3.95
C PHE A 109 -2.31 -18.15 5.22
N ILE A 110 -1.40 -17.19 5.06
CA ILE A 110 -0.80 -16.48 6.18
C ILE A 110 -1.77 -15.50 6.82
N GLY A 111 -2.52 -14.72 6.04
CA GLY A 111 -3.53 -13.80 6.55
C GLY A 111 -4.65 -14.51 7.31
N SER A 112 -5.03 -15.72 6.92
CA SER A 112 -6.04 -16.50 7.65
C SER A 112 -5.59 -16.91 9.06
N LEU A 113 -4.30 -16.81 9.40
CA LEU A 113 -3.79 -17.06 10.76
C LEU A 113 -4.33 -16.06 11.79
N ILE A 114 -4.95 -14.95 11.40
CA ILE A 114 -5.57 -13.98 12.33
C ILE A 114 -6.58 -14.65 13.28
N VAL A 115 -7.23 -15.72 12.84
CA VAL A 115 -8.22 -16.44 13.65
C VAL A 115 -7.61 -17.02 14.92
N ILE A 116 -6.31 -17.38 14.89
CA ILE A 116 -5.62 -18.03 16.02
C ILE A 116 -5.50 -17.09 17.21
N PRO A 117 -4.83 -15.92 17.12
CA PRO A 117 -4.68 -15.04 18.28
C PRO A 117 -6.03 -14.50 18.77
N ILE A 118 -7.02 -14.23 17.90
CA ILE A 118 -8.34 -13.77 18.32
C ILE A 118 -9.05 -14.83 19.17
N LEU A 119 -9.07 -16.08 18.71
CA LEU A 119 -9.70 -17.17 19.47
C LEU A 119 -8.97 -17.43 20.78
N LEU A 120 -7.64 -17.40 20.78
CA LEU A 120 -6.82 -17.58 21.98
C LEU A 120 -6.99 -16.43 23.00
N ILE A 121 -7.20 -15.18 22.55
CA ILE A 121 -7.58 -14.07 23.41
C ILE A 121 -8.91 -14.36 24.09
N GLY A 122 -9.93 -14.77 23.33
CA GLY A 122 -11.22 -15.17 23.87
C GLY A 122 -11.09 -16.26 24.93
N ARG A 123 -10.31 -17.31 24.64
CA ARG A 123 -10.03 -18.38 25.60
C ARG A 123 -9.33 -17.88 26.87
N THR A 124 -8.37 -16.98 26.75
CA THR A 124 -7.61 -16.43 27.88
C THR A 124 -8.51 -15.71 28.88
N ILE A 125 -9.53 -15.00 28.37
CA ILE A 125 -10.55 -14.36 29.23
C ILE A 125 -11.67 -15.32 29.69
N GLY A 126 -11.57 -16.62 29.35
CA GLY A 126 -12.56 -17.64 29.71
C GLY A 126 -13.83 -17.59 28.85
N GLN A 127 -13.74 -17.09 27.61
CA GLN A 127 -14.85 -16.89 26.67
C GLN A 127 -14.45 -17.36 25.27
N THR A 128 -14.21 -18.66 25.11
CA THR A 128 -13.75 -19.25 23.84
C THR A 128 -14.78 -19.05 22.71
N GLY A 129 -16.08 -19.10 23.01
CA GLY A 129 -17.16 -18.85 22.06
C GLY A 129 -17.13 -17.43 21.49
N ILE A 130 -16.82 -16.42 22.33
CA ILE A 130 -16.61 -15.04 21.87
C ILE A 130 -15.42 -14.99 20.91
N GLY A 131 -14.29 -15.63 21.28
CA GLY A 131 -13.11 -15.70 20.43
C GLY A 131 -13.41 -16.35 19.08
N PHE A 132 -14.22 -17.41 19.05
CA PHE A 132 -14.60 -18.09 17.80
C PHE A 132 -15.46 -17.21 16.90
N ILE A 133 -16.53 -16.61 17.43
CA ILE A 133 -17.41 -15.69 16.66
C ILE A 133 -16.61 -14.49 16.14
N ALA A 134 -15.77 -13.89 17.01
CA ALA A 134 -14.93 -12.77 16.62
C ALA A 134 -13.91 -13.15 15.53
N ALA A 135 -13.33 -14.34 15.59
CA ALA A 135 -12.38 -14.84 14.59
C ALA A 135 -13.04 -15.01 13.21
N LEU A 136 -14.27 -15.56 13.17
CA LEU A 136 -15.03 -15.69 11.91
C LEU A 136 -15.28 -14.31 11.30
N ILE A 137 -15.79 -13.36 12.07
CA ILE A 137 -16.13 -12.00 11.58
C ILE A 137 -14.86 -11.26 11.16
N ALA A 138 -13.86 -11.18 12.03
CA ALA A 138 -12.63 -10.43 11.77
C ALA A 138 -11.90 -10.91 10.51
N SER A 139 -11.90 -12.21 10.24
CA SER A 139 -11.17 -12.81 9.11
C SER A 139 -11.73 -12.43 7.74
N VAL A 140 -12.99 -11.97 7.67
CA VAL A 140 -13.69 -11.66 6.41
C VAL A 140 -14.16 -10.21 6.31
N THR A 141 -13.86 -9.38 7.32
CA THR A 141 -14.22 -7.95 7.33
C THR A 141 -13.51 -7.20 6.19
N HIS A 142 -14.18 -6.24 5.55
CA HIS A 142 -13.74 -5.57 4.33
C HIS A 142 -12.27 -5.14 4.38
N SER A 143 -11.84 -4.37 5.42
CA SER A 143 -10.47 -3.86 5.47
C SER A 143 -9.42 -4.95 5.62
N TYR A 144 -9.72 -6.04 6.31
CA TYR A 144 -8.81 -7.16 6.46
C TYR A 144 -8.79 -8.08 5.25
N TYR A 145 -9.98 -8.40 4.70
CA TYR A 145 -10.11 -9.22 3.51
C TYR A 145 -9.40 -8.59 2.32
N ASN A 146 -9.64 -7.31 2.03
CA ASN A 146 -9.08 -6.61 0.89
C ASN A 146 -7.54 -6.61 0.86
N ARG A 147 -6.91 -6.66 2.04
CA ARG A 147 -5.45 -6.65 2.20
C ARG A 147 -4.82 -8.02 2.44
N THR A 148 -5.62 -9.09 2.45
CA THR A 148 -5.14 -10.47 2.69
C THR A 148 -5.82 -11.48 1.79
N MET A 149 -6.54 -11.02 0.75
CA MET A 149 -7.15 -11.88 -0.26
C MET A 149 -6.08 -12.57 -1.13
N ILE A 150 -6.47 -13.57 -1.88
CA ILE A 150 -5.58 -14.21 -2.85
C ILE A 150 -5.10 -13.16 -3.86
N GLY A 151 -3.81 -13.14 -4.15
CA GLY A 151 -3.17 -12.19 -5.05
C GLY A 151 -2.72 -10.88 -4.40
N TYR A 152 -3.17 -10.54 -3.19
CA TYR A 152 -2.70 -9.35 -2.47
C TYR A 152 -1.40 -9.67 -1.71
N TYR A 153 -0.31 -9.90 -2.45
CA TYR A 153 0.98 -10.28 -1.92
C TYR A 153 1.71 -9.06 -1.34
N ASP A 154 1.55 -8.87 -0.02
CA ASP A 154 2.07 -7.72 0.71
C ASP A 154 2.33 -8.08 2.18
N THR A 155 3.07 -7.23 2.89
CA THR A 155 3.35 -7.33 4.33
C THR A 155 2.09 -7.37 5.20
N ASP A 156 0.96 -6.89 4.69
CA ASP A 156 -0.34 -6.86 5.36
C ASP A 156 -0.81 -8.24 5.86
N MET A 157 -0.34 -9.32 5.24
CA MET A 157 -0.68 -10.69 5.66
C MET A 157 -0.31 -11.00 7.12
N LEU A 158 0.70 -10.35 7.69
CA LEU A 158 1.11 -10.51 9.10
C LEU A 158 1.06 -9.20 9.92
N THR A 159 0.84 -8.05 9.29
CA THR A 159 0.86 -6.73 9.94
C THR A 159 -0.11 -6.62 11.13
N ILE A 160 -1.24 -7.34 11.10
CA ILE A 160 -2.21 -7.39 12.21
C ILE A 160 -2.07 -8.68 13.03
N VAL A 161 -1.70 -9.77 12.40
CA VAL A 161 -1.58 -11.09 13.06
C VAL A 161 -0.54 -11.05 14.17
N LEU A 162 0.64 -10.49 13.91
CA LEU A 162 1.74 -10.44 14.88
C LEU A 162 1.44 -9.54 16.10
N PRO A 163 0.92 -8.31 15.95
CA PRO A 163 0.46 -7.53 17.09
C PRO A 163 -0.65 -8.21 17.92
N LEU A 164 -1.55 -8.95 17.28
CA LEU A 164 -2.56 -9.72 18.00
C LEU A 164 -1.94 -10.86 18.80
N PHE A 165 -0.89 -11.52 18.31
CA PHE A 165 -0.11 -12.47 19.12
C PHE A 165 0.60 -11.77 20.28
N SER A 166 1.14 -10.57 20.07
CA SER A 166 1.74 -9.77 21.16
C SER A 166 0.73 -9.49 22.28
N LEU A 167 -0.48 -9.06 21.91
CA LEU A 167 -1.58 -8.85 22.86
C LEU A 167 -2.02 -10.14 23.54
N TYR A 168 -2.11 -11.25 22.80
CA TYR A 168 -2.43 -12.56 23.37
C TYR A 168 -1.42 -12.96 24.47
N PHE A 169 -0.12 -12.84 24.20
CA PHE A 169 0.90 -13.20 25.20
C PHE A 169 0.88 -12.27 26.41
N ILE A 170 0.61 -10.98 26.25
CA ILE A 170 0.41 -10.04 27.35
C ILE A 170 -0.79 -10.50 28.21
N LEU A 171 -1.95 -10.72 27.59
CA LEU A 171 -3.16 -11.15 28.29
C LEU A 171 -2.96 -12.49 29.00
N LEU A 172 -2.27 -13.43 28.37
CA LEU A 172 -1.92 -14.71 28.95
C LEU A 172 -1.00 -14.55 30.17
N ALA A 173 0.00 -13.67 30.06
CA ALA A 173 0.92 -13.36 31.15
C ALA A 173 0.19 -12.69 32.32
N ILE A 174 -0.69 -11.73 32.07
CA ILE A 174 -1.54 -11.07 33.09
C ILE A 174 -2.39 -12.11 33.83
N THR A 175 -3.00 -13.04 33.10
CA THR A 175 -3.94 -14.02 33.67
C THR A 175 -3.23 -15.04 34.51
N HIS A 176 -2.07 -15.53 34.09
CA HIS A 176 -1.37 -16.64 34.73
C HIS A 176 -0.17 -16.24 35.62
N GLN A 177 0.37 -15.05 35.45
CA GLN A 177 1.51 -14.48 36.20
C GLN A 177 2.72 -15.41 36.33
N ARG A 178 3.12 -16.07 35.22
CA ARG A 178 4.26 -17.03 35.19
C ARG A 178 5.41 -16.41 34.38
N ASN A 179 6.63 -16.35 34.98
CA ASN A 179 7.80 -15.76 34.32
C ASN A 179 8.08 -16.34 32.93
N ARG A 180 7.85 -17.66 32.72
CA ARG A 180 8.03 -18.30 31.40
C ARG A 180 7.21 -17.66 30.27
N LEU A 181 6.14 -16.89 30.59
CA LEU A 181 5.31 -16.19 29.61
C LEU A 181 5.88 -14.83 29.19
N LEU A 182 6.97 -14.39 29.83
CA LEU A 182 7.61 -13.10 29.49
C LEU A 182 8.39 -13.15 28.17
N LEU A 183 9.13 -14.26 27.93
CA LEU A 183 9.92 -14.43 26.69
C LEU A 183 9.08 -14.36 25.41
N PRO A 184 7.91 -15.07 25.31
CA PRO A 184 7.03 -14.95 24.16
C PRO A 184 6.55 -13.52 23.88
N ILE A 185 6.41 -12.66 24.91
CA ILE A 185 6.06 -11.25 24.72
C ILE A 185 7.14 -10.56 23.89
N THR A 186 8.40 -10.59 24.33
CA THR A 186 9.51 -9.97 23.58
C THR A 186 9.62 -10.55 22.17
N ALA A 187 9.52 -11.87 22.02
CA ALA A 187 9.60 -12.50 20.69
C ALA A 187 8.51 -12.01 19.75
N ALA A 188 7.27 -11.89 20.23
CA ALA A 188 6.15 -11.42 19.40
C ALA A 188 6.32 -9.95 18.98
N PHE A 189 6.72 -9.05 19.90
CA PHE A 189 7.00 -7.64 19.56
C PHE A 189 8.19 -7.49 18.63
N ALA A 190 9.27 -8.26 18.85
CA ALA A 190 10.46 -8.23 18.01
C ALA A 190 10.14 -8.73 16.59
N LEU A 191 9.34 -9.79 16.45
CA LEU A 191 8.87 -10.30 15.16
C LEU A 191 7.94 -9.30 14.46
N ALA A 192 7.00 -8.68 15.18
CA ALA A 192 6.11 -7.68 14.60
C ALA A 192 6.88 -6.48 14.03
N GLN A 193 7.88 -6.00 14.76
CA GLN A 193 8.70 -4.87 14.30
C GLN A 193 9.68 -5.27 13.19
N TRP A 194 10.20 -6.49 13.20
CA TRP A 194 11.05 -7.01 12.12
C TRP A 194 10.25 -7.20 10.84
N TRP A 195 9.04 -7.76 10.93
CA TRP A 195 8.15 -7.93 9.79
C TRP A 195 7.69 -6.61 9.18
N TYR A 196 7.31 -5.66 10.03
CA TYR A 196 6.77 -4.37 9.64
C TYR A 196 7.32 -3.26 10.56
N PRO A 197 8.41 -2.59 10.18
CA PRO A 197 9.06 -1.57 11.01
C PRO A 197 8.13 -0.46 11.49
N GLN A 198 7.12 -0.08 10.69
CA GLN A 198 6.14 0.93 11.05
C GLN A 198 5.23 0.51 12.23
N SER A 199 5.23 -0.77 12.62
CA SER A 199 4.56 -1.26 13.84
C SER A 199 5.14 -0.68 15.13
N TYR A 200 6.31 -0.01 15.06
CA TYR A 200 6.96 0.63 16.21
C TYR A 200 6.01 1.53 17.00
N SER A 201 5.23 2.38 16.32
CA SER A 201 4.28 3.30 16.95
C SER A 201 3.15 2.55 17.69
N LEU A 202 2.58 1.52 17.09
CA LEU A 202 1.58 0.65 17.72
C LEU A 202 2.17 -0.08 18.92
N ASN A 203 3.36 -0.67 18.77
CA ASN A 203 4.04 -1.43 19.82
C ASN A 203 4.35 -0.54 21.03
N THR A 204 4.79 0.70 20.79
CA THR A 204 5.00 1.68 21.86
C THR A 204 3.69 2.12 22.51
N ALA A 205 2.63 2.30 21.75
CA ALA A 205 1.31 2.62 22.31
C ALA A 205 0.80 1.48 23.22
N ILE A 206 1.01 0.22 22.85
CA ILE A 206 0.69 -0.96 23.69
C ILE A 206 1.53 -0.94 24.98
N LEU A 207 2.82 -0.61 24.90
CA LEU A 207 3.69 -0.43 26.05
C LEU A 207 3.13 0.63 27.02
N VAL A 208 2.82 1.82 26.49
CA VAL A 208 2.29 2.94 27.30
C VAL A 208 0.97 2.55 27.99
N VAL A 209 0.03 1.95 27.26
CA VAL A 209 -1.25 1.51 27.84
C VAL A 209 -1.03 0.38 28.87
N THR A 210 -0.06 -0.52 28.66
CA THR A 210 0.29 -1.56 29.63
C THR A 210 0.88 -0.95 30.92
N LEU A 211 1.72 0.09 30.83
CA LEU A 211 2.25 0.82 31.98
C LEU A 211 1.14 1.57 32.71
N ILE A 212 0.25 2.27 32.00
CA ILE A 212 -0.91 2.95 32.58
C ILE A 212 -1.79 1.94 33.32
N TYR A 213 -2.06 0.80 32.70
CA TYR A 213 -2.82 -0.29 33.32
C TYR A 213 -2.16 -0.77 34.61
N ALA A 214 -0.84 -1.02 34.59
CA ALA A 214 -0.08 -1.45 35.78
C ALA A 214 -0.17 -0.41 36.92
N VAL A 215 0.01 0.88 36.61
CA VAL A 215 -0.03 1.97 37.60
C VAL A 215 -1.42 2.13 38.20
N ILE A 216 -2.49 2.05 37.40
CA ILE A 216 -3.85 2.29 37.88
C ILE A 216 -4.42 1.08 38.64
N PHE A 217 -4.26 -0.12 38.09
CA PHE A 217 -4.96 -1.30 38.60
C PHE A 217 -4.08 -2.27 39.41
N GLU A 218 -2.75 -2.28 39.14
CA GLU A 218 -1.83 -3.29 39.63
C GLU A 218 -0.53 -2.69 40.23
N ARG A 219 -0.63 -1.47 40.78
CA ARG A 219 0.53 -0.66 41.21
C ARG A 219 1.53 -1.39 42.09
N LYS A 220 1.08 -2.31 42.95
CA LYS A 220 1.93 -3.08 43.90
C LYS A 220 2.41 -4.39 43.32
N ASN A 221 1.95 -4.79 42.15
CA ASN A 221 2.28 -6.08 41.54
C ASN A 221 3.47 -5.94 40.58
N HIS A 222 4.65 -6.29 41.07
CA HIS A 222 5.91 -6.22 40.30
C HIS A 222 5.86 -7.00 38.98
N TYR A 223 5.02 -8.03 38.88
CA TYR A 223 4.93 -8.83 37.66
C TYR A 223 4.46 -8.02 36.43
N PHE A 224 3.59 -7.04 36.62
CA PHE A 224 3.12 -6.17 35.53
C PHE A 224 4.24 -5.27 35.01
N TYR A 225 5.12 -4.81 35.87
CA TYR A 225 6.31 -4.03 35.43
C TYR A 225 7.33 -4.92 34.73
N LYS A 226 7.42 -6.23 35.06
CA LYS A 226 8.20 -7.21 34.27
C LYS A 226 7.61 -7.38 32.88
N ILE A 227 6.28 -7.46 32.71
CA ILE A 227 5.63 -7.47 31.41
C ILE A 227 6.06 -6.24 30.60
N ALA A 228 5.95 -5.03 31.18
CA ALA A 228 6.37 -3.79 30.52
C ALA A 228 7.84 -3.83 30.12
N LEU A 229 8.74 -4.33 30.98
CA LEU A 229 10.16 -4.47 30.67
C LEU A 229 10.40 -5.36 29.45
N PHE A 230 9.71 -6.50 29.34
CA PHE A 230 9.84 -7.40 28.20
C PHE A 230 9.21 -6.83 26.92
N ILE A 231 8.19 -5.98 27.04
CA ILE A 231 7.69 -5.19 25.89
C ILE A 231 8.75 -4.19 25.44
N ILE A 232 9.36 -3.41 26.37
CA ILE A 232 10.41 -2.44 26.01
C ILE A 232 11.53 -3.13 25.25
N ILE A 233 12.06 -4.29 25.75
CA ILE A 233 13.10 -5.04 25.06
C ILE A 233 12.66 -5.42 23.63
N GLY A 234 11.41 -5.83 23.44
CA GLY A 234 10.87 -6.19 22.14
C GLY A 234 10.77 -5.01 21.17
N VAL A 235 10.57 -3.80 21.70
CA VAL A 235 10.37 -2.54 20.92
C VAL A 235 11.70 -1.82 20.62
N LEU A 236 12.82 -2.15 21.30
CA LEU A 236 14.12 -1.50 21.03
C LEU A 236 14.45 -1.48 19.54
N SER A 237 15.04 -0.39 19.06
CA SER A 237 15.53 -0.29 17.67
C SER A 237 16.87 -1.00 17.52
N LEU A 238 16.87 -2.31 17.79
CA LEU A 238 18.02 -3.21 17.73
C LEU A 238 17.71 -4.41 16.83
N PRO A 239 18.73 -5.11 16.31
CA PRO A 239 18.54 -6.37 15.59
C PRO A 239 17.79 -7.42 16.43
N ILE A 240 16.92 -8.20 15.78
CA ILE A 240 16.06 -9.19 16.47
C ILE A 240 16.84 -10.16 17.36
N TRP A 241 17.99 -10.65 16.90
CA TRP A 241 18.83 -11.58 17.67
C TRP A 241 19.33 -10.94 18.96
N LEU A 242 19.66 -9.64 18.95
CA LEU A 242 20.14 -8.93 20.15
C LEU A 242 19.00 -8.69 21.14
N LYS A 243 17.79 -8.33 20.68
CA LYS A 243 16.58 -8.24 21.52
C LYS A 243 16.31 -9.56 22.24
N LEU A 244 16.35 -10.68 21.52
CA LEU A 244 16.11 -12.01 22.09
C LEU A 244 17.20 -12.41 23.07
N THR A 245 18.47 -12.07 22.81
CA THR A 245 19.59 -12.33 23.74
C THR A 245 19.43 -11.52 25.03
N ILE A 246 19.11 -10.22 24.95
CA ILE A 246 18.83 -9.38 26.11
C ILE A 246 17.65 -9.95 26.91
N ALA A 247 16.56 -10.31 26.23
CA ALA A 247 15.39 -10.90 26.89
C ALA A 247 15.72 -12.19 27.62
N LEU A 248 16.52 -13.07 27.01
CA LEU A 248 16.96 -14.32 27.61
C LEU A 248 17.86 -14.08 28.86
N GLY A 249 18.78 -13.12 28.79
CA GLY A 249 19.60 -12.70 29.92
C GLY A 249 18.76 -12.17 31.09
N VAL A 250 17.83 -11.27 30.82
CA VAL A 250 16.90 -10.70 31.81
C VAL A 250 15.99 -11.79 32.39
N PHE A 251 15.47 -12.67 31.54
CA PHE A 251 14.67 -13.81 31.98
C PHE A 251 15.44 -14.72 32.91
N SER A 252 16.69 -15.09 32.56
CA SER A 252 17.56 -15.93 33.35
C SER A 252 17.86 -15.30 34.71
N PHE A 253 18.12 -13.97 34.74
CA PHE A 253 18.29 -13.23 35.97
C PHE A 253 17.07 -13.35 36.90
N PHE A 254 15.84 -13.14 36.40
CA PHE A 254 14.61 -13.25 37.18
C PHE A 254 14.30 -14.70 37.60
N HIS A 255 14.72 -15.69 36.80
CA HIS A 255 14.42 -17.08 37.06
C HIS A 255 15.36 -17.70 38.07
N PHE A 256 16.67 -17.47 37.93
CA PHE A 256 17.70 -18.13 38.74
C PHE A 256 18.11 -17.31 39.97
N LEU A 257 17.87 -16.01 39.99
CA LEU A 257 18.29 -15.13 41.07
C LEU A 257 17.10 -14.35 41.70
N PRO A 258 16.05 -15.05 42.19
CA PRO A 258 14.81 -14.39 42.64
C PRO A 258 15.02 -13.47 43.86
N LYS A 259 16.05 -13.66 44.67
CA LYS A 259 16.38 -12.78 45.80
C LYS A 259 16.99 -11.46 45.37
N LEU A 260 17.63 -11.40 44.21
CA LEU A 260 18.20 -10.20 43.63
C LEU A 260 17.21 -9.45 42.74
N ASP A 261 16.14 -10.12 42.29
CA ASP A 261 15.10 -9.61 41.43
C ASP A 261 14.51 -8.27 41.99
N GLN A 262 14.03 -8.26 43.22
CA GLN A 262 13.42 -7.06 43.81
C GLN A 262 14.43 -5.93 44.05
N LYS A 263 15.71 -6.24 44.34
CA LYS A 263 16.73 -5.25 44.61
C LYS A 263 17.21 -4.52 43.34
N TRP A 264 17.41 -5.28 42.25
CA TRP A 264 18.02 -4.78 41.02
C TRP A 264 17.00 -4.46 39.91
N PHE A 265 15.74 -4.81 40.13
CA PHE A 265 14.68 -4.65 39.13
C PHE A 265 14.60 -3.22 38.55
N TRP A 266 14.51 -2.21 39.43
CA TRP A 266 14.36 -0.83 38.98
C TRP A 266 15.62 -0.29 38.30
N SER A 267 16.81 -0.72 38.75
CA SER A 267 18.07 -0.37 38.06
C SER A 267 18.11 -0.96 36.63
N LEU A 268 17.72 -2.22 36.51
CA LEU A 268 17.64 -2.89 35.21
C LEU A 268 16.55 -2.26 34.33
N PHE A 269 15.39 -1.96 34.91
CA PHE A 269 14.28 -1.29 34.19
C PHE A 269 14.73 0.08 33.67
N THR A 270 15.39 0.87 34.51
CA THR A 270 15.92 2.19 34.12
C THR A 270 16.99 2.08 33.04
N ALA A 271 17.91 1.11 33.15
CA ALA A 271 18.95 0.91 32.14
C ALA A 271 18.33 0.57 30.74
N ILE A 272 17.35 -0.33 30.72
CA ILE A 272 16.67 -0.69 29.45
C ILE A 272 15.82 0.48 28.91
N LEU A 273 15.23 1.26 29.79
CA LEU A 273 14.49 2.46 29.40
C LEU A 273 15.42 3.53 28.79
N ILE A 274 16.63 3.69 29.33
CA ILE A 274 17.66 4.58 28.75
C ILE A 274 18.02 4.08 27.35
N ILE A 275 18.26 2.78 27.17
CA ILE A 275 18.53 2.19 25.85
C ILE A 275 17.37 2.48 24.89
N TYR A 276 16.13 2.35 25.34
CA TYR A 276 14.95 2.66 24.52
C TYR A 276 14.99 4.10 23.99
N PHE A 277 15.24 5.10 24.86
CA PHE A 277 15.28 6.50 24.44
C PHE A 277 16.50 6.82 23.57
N THR A 278 17.63 6.16 23.77
CA THR A 278 18.84 6.37 22.96
C THR A 278 18.81 5.67 21.60
N THR A 279 17.95 4.66 21.42
CA THR A 279 17.87 3.86 20.18
C THR A 279 16.66 4.22 19.28
N GLY A 280 15.82 5.17 19.69
CA GLY A 280 14.65 5.56 18.89
C GLY A 280 13.67 6.42 19.67
N GLY A 281 13.32 6.03 20.88
CA GLY A 281 12.44 6.80 21.78
C GLY A 281 11.09 7.15 21.15
N ILE A 282 10.75 8.43 21.17
CA ILE A 282 9.47 8.97 20.67
C ILE A 282 9.61 9.53 19.23
N ASP A 283 10.82 9.78 18.76
CA ASP A 283 11.07 10.48 17.48
C ASP A 283 10.43 9.78 16.28
N PRO A 284 10.51 8.43 16.10
CA PRO A 284 9.86 7.77 14.98
C PRO A 284 8.33 7.90 15.01
N ILE A 285 7.74 7.96 16.21
CA ILE A 285 6.29 8.13 16.40
C ILE A 285 5.86 9.52 15.99
N TRP A 286 6.63 10.54 16.43
CA TRP A 286 6.35 11.93 16.09
C TRP A 286 6.48 12.17 14.59
N ALA A 287 7.53 11.65 13.96
CA ALA A 287 7.73 11.74 12.51
C ALA A 287 6.55 11.10 11.73
N GLN A 288 6.12 9.92 12.17
CA GLN A 288 5.00 9.22 11.56
C GLN A 288 3.66 9.98 11.75
N LEU A 289 3.38 10.48 12.95
CA LEU A 289 2.17 11.28 13.22
C LEU A 289 2.16 12.57 12.41
N LYS A 290 3.29 13.26 12.34
CA LYS A 290 3.43 14.49 11.53
C LYS A 290 3.13 14.21 10.06
N GLY A 291 3.66 13.15 9.49
CA GLY A 291 3.46 12.78 8.09
C GLY A 291 2.00 12.44 7.75
N TYR A 292 1.22 11.88 8.70
CA TYR A 292 -0.18 11.52 8.46
C TYR A 292 -1.20 12.62 8.82
N LEU A 293 -0.92 13.44 9.83
CA LEU A 293 -1.86 14.48 10.32
C LEU A 293 -1.64 15.83 9.65
N PHE A 294 -0.38 16.19 9.39
CA PHE A 294 -0.01 17.48 8.78
C PHE A 294 0.49 17.24 7.37
N ARG A 295 -0.44 17.00 6.45
CA ARG A 295 -0.13 16.79 5.03
C ARG A 295 0.06 18.13 4.35
N GLU A 296 1.30 18.56 4.26
CA GLU A 296 1.67 19.69 3.43
C GLU A 296 1.53 19.30 1.95
N SER A 297 0.96 20.17 1.12
CA SER A 297 0.80 19.96 -0.33
C SER A 297 2.16 20.00 -1.04
N VAL A 298 3.12 20.66 -0.44
CA VAL A 298 4.47 20.86 -0.97
C VAL A 298 5.48 20.44 0.10
N SER A 299 6.47 19.65 -0.29
CA SER A 299 7.59 19.29 0.57
C SER A 299 8.75 20.27 0.36
N ASN A 300 9.42 20.67 1.46
CA ASN A 300 10.69 21.37 1.43
C ASN A 300 11.82 20.34 1.41
N GLU A 301 12.61 20.32 0.36
CA GLU A 301 13.77 19.45 0.23
C GLU A 301 15.09 20.23 0.25
N ALA A 302 16.20 19.51 0.24
CA ALA A 302 17.51 20.10 0.25
C ALA A 302 17.72 21.08 -0.94
N GLY A 303 18.47 22.16 -0.70
CA GLY A 303 18.72 23.19 -1.71
C GLY A 303 17.65 24.28 -1.82
N GLY A 304 16.65 24.29 -0.95
CA GLY A 304 15.58 25.31 -0.96
C GLY A 304 14.58 25.15 -2.11
N LEU A 305 14.51 23.96 -2.71
CA LEU A 305 13.53 23.62 -3.73
C LEU A 305 12.27 23.01 -3.11
N HIS A 306 11.13 23.26 -3.74
CA HIS A 306 9.83 22.80 -3.30
C HIS A 306 9.25 21.83 -4.32
N PHE A 307 8.77 20.67 -3.87
CA PHE A 307 8.21 19.65 -4.75
C PHE A 307 6.78 19.30 -4.34
N TYR A 308 5.98 18.90 -5.32
CA TYR A 308 4.62 18.43 -5.07
C TYR A 308 4.65 17.13 -4.26
N ASN A 309 3.85 17.08 -3.18
CA ASN A 309 3.86 15.93 -2.27
C ASN A 309 2.96 14.81 -2.81
N VAL A 310 3.54 13.64 -3.07
CA VAL A 310 2.84 12.45 -3.57
C VAL A 310 1.67 12.02 -2.67
N ALA A 311 1.75 12.27 -1.36
CA ALA A 311 0.68 11.92 -0.41
C ALA A 311 -0.65 12.59 -0.73
N GLN A 312 -0.66 13.69 -1.51
CA GLN A 312 -1.89 14.34 -1.99
C GLN A 312 -2.61 13.55 -3.08
N THR A 313 -1.89 12.70 -3.82
CA THR A 313 -2.43 11.91 -4.93
C THR A 313 -2.81 10.49 -4.51
N VAL A 314 -2.32 10.01 -3.35
CA VAL A 314 -2.59 8.66 -2.85
C VAL A 314 -3.99 8.60 -2.24
N ARG A 315 -4.91 7.94 -2.96
CA ARG A 315 -6.33 7.83 -2.59
C ARG A 315 -6.56 7.17 -1.23
N GLU A 316 -5.73 6.22 -0.84
CA GLU A 316 -5.83 5.49 0.44
C GLU A 316 -5.56 6.38 1.67
N ALA A 317 -5.00 7.53 1.46
CA ALA A 317 -4.56 8.44 2.49
C ALA A 317 -5.57 9.58 2.76
N GLY A 318 -6.70 9.69 2.05
CA GLY A 318 -7.70 10.75 2.18
C GLY A 318 -8.66 10.58 3.37
N HIS A 319 -9.41 11.65 3.68
CA HIS A 319 -10.52 11.58 4.62
C HIS A 319 -11.60 10.61 4.13
N ILE A 320 -12.17 9.83 5.05
CA ILE A 320 -13.22 8.86 4.71
C ILE A 320 -14.53 9.16 5.44
N PRO A 321 -15.69 9.02 4.77
CA PRO A 321 -17.00 9.15 5.40
C PRO A 321 -17.21 8.07 6.47
N PHE A 322 -18.01 8.41 7.49
CA PHE A 322 -18.31 7.48 8.59
C PHE A 322 -18.88 6.13 8.11
N ASN A 323 -19.75 6.12 7.11
CA ASN A 323 -20.31 4.86 6.59
C ASN A 323 -19.22 3.94 6.04
N VAL A 324 -18.32 4.47 5.19
CA VAL A 324 -17.18 3.72 4.65
C VAL A 324 -16.27 3.22 5.77
N PHE A 325 -15.99 4.06 6.75
CA PHE A 325 -15.21 3.69 7.93
C PHE A 325 -15.83 2.51 8.69
N ALA A 326 -17.12 2.60 9.01
CA ALA A 326 -17.84 1.59 9.77
C ALA A 326 -17.98 0.25 9.00
N GLU A 327 -18.28 0.33 7.70
CA GLU A 327 -18.36 -0.84 6.81
C GLU A 327 -17.02 -1.56 6.71
N ARG A 328 -15.93 -0.83 6.56
CA ARG A 328 -14.59 -1.42 6.50
C ARG A 328 -14.17 -2.15 7.77
N ILE A 329 -14.64 -1.73 8.94
CA ILE A 329 -14.29 -2.33 10.24
C ILE A 329 -15.24 -3.48 10.62
N SER A 330 -16.52 -3.42 10.24
CA SER A 330 -17.54 -4.36 10.76
C SER A 330 -18.54 -4.83 9.71
N GLY A 331 -18.33 -4.52 8.43
CA GLY A 331 -19.21 -4.91 7.32
C GLY A 331 -20.47 -4.04 7.18
N HIS A 332 -20.96 -3.42 8.25
CA HIS A 332 -22.14 -2.57 8.23
C HIS A 332 -22.13 -1.56 9.40
N PRO A 333 -22.62 -0.30 9.23
CA PRO A 333 -22.63 0.71 10.29
C PRO A 333 -23.33 0.29 11.58
N ILE A 334 -24.47 -0.40 11.49
CA ILE A 334 -25.19 -0.91 12.67
C ILE A 334 -24.35 -1.95 13.41
N THR A 335 -23.73 -2.87 12.70
CA THR A 335 -22.83 -3.88 13.29
C THR A 335 -21.66 -3.20 14.01
N PHE A 336 -21.11 -2.12 13.42
CA PHE A 336 -20.05 -1.33 14.01
C PHE A 336 -20.48 -0.64 15.33
N LEU A 337 -21.66 0.00 15.35
CA LEU A 337 -22.17 0.62 16.57
C LEU A 337 -22.41 -0.40 17.69
N ILE A 338 -22.99 -1.56 17.36
CA ILE A 338 -23.16 -2.68 18.29
C ILE A 338 -21.81 -3.16 18.81
N ALA A 339 -20.82 -3.27 17.93
CA ALA A 339 -19.45 -3.66 18.27
C ALA A 339 -18.79 -2.68 19.24
N CYS A 340 -18.96 -1.38 19.05
CA CYS A 340 -18.46 -0.35 19.97
C CYS A 340 -19.07 -0.48 21.38
N VAL A 341 -20.40 -0.62 21.48
CA VAL A 341 -21.10 -0.82 22.75
C VAL A 341 -20.64 -2.13 23.42
N GLY A 342 -20.58 -3.22 22.63
CA GLY A 342 -20.12 -4.51 23.14
C GLY A 342 -18.67 -4.51 23.58
N TYR A 343 -17.79 -3.78 22.89
CA TYR A 343 -16.40 -3.61 23.29
C TYR A 343 -16.27 -2.85 24.62
N ALA A 344 -17.02 -1.77 24.77
CA ALA A 344 -17.06 -1.04 26.04
C ALA A 344 -17.50 -1.94 27.21
N PHE A 345 -18.55 -2.75 27.01
CA PHE A 345 -19.00 -3.71 28.01
C PHE A 345 -17.96 -4.82 28.29
N ALA A 346 -17.31 -5.32 27.23
CA ALA A 346 -16.26 -6.33 27.36
C ALA A 346 -15.08 -5.80 28.20
N VAL A 347 -14.64 -4.57 27.95
CA VAL A 347 -13.57 -3.92 28.72
C VAL A 347 -13.97 -3.69 30.19
N ILE A 348 -15.21 -3.30 30.46
CA ILE A 348 -15.71 -3.14 31.82
C ILE A 348 -15.75 -4.49 32.56
N ALA A 349 -16.15 -5.56 31.86
CA ALA A 349 -16.23 -6.90 32.44
C ALA A 349 -14.84 -7.55 32.61
N TYR A 350 -13.94 -7.33 31.66
CA TYR A 350 -12.61 -7.93 31.58
C TYR A 350 -11.56 -6.83 31.37
N ARG A 351 -11.19 -6.13 32.45
CA ARG A 351 -10.28 -4.97 32.44
C ARG A 351 -8.97 -5.16 31.64
N PRO A 352 -8.32 -6.37 31.62
CA PRO A 352 -7.13 -6.54 30.80
C PRO A 352 -7.33 -6.24 29.30
N LEU A 353 -8.55 -6.31 28.78
CA LEU A 353 -8.85 -5.91 27.40
C LEU A 353 -8.56 -4.43 27.10
N LEU A 354 -8.40 -3.56 28.14
CA LEU A 354 -7.92 -2.19 27.97
C LEU A 354 -6.61 -2.10 27.18
N ILE A 355 -5.77 -3.13 27.27
CA ILE A 355 -4.48 -3.17 26.56
C ILE A 355 -4.66 -3.25 25.03
N THR A 356 -5.86 -3.58 24.55
CA THR A 356 -6.17 -3.58 23.11
C THR A 356 -6.62 -2.18 22.59
N LEU A 357 -6.76 -1.18 23.46
CA LEU A 357 -7.16 0.19 23.08
C LEU A 357 -6.26 0.84 22.00
N PRO A 358 -4.93 0.63 21.95
CA PRO A 358 -4.11 1.19 20.89
C PRO A 358 -4.55 0.76 19.48
N LEU A 359 -5.01 -0.48 19.32
CA LEU A 359 -5.58 -0.94 18.03
C LEU A 359 -6.88 -0.19 17.68
N VAL A 360 -7.74 0.04 18.66
CA VAL A 360 -8.97 0.82 18.46
C VAL A 360 -8.62 2.26 18.09
N GLY A 361 -7.69 2.89 18.85
CA GLY A 361 -7.26 4.26 18.59
C GLY A 361 -6.68 4.45 17.18
N LEU A 362 -5.76 3.56 16.76
CA LEU A 362 -5.22 3.58 15.40
C LEU A 362 -6.31 3.38 14.35
N GLY A 363 -7.24 2.45 14.58
CA GLY A 363 -8.36 2.25 13.67
C GLY A 363 -9.23 3.49 13.51
N PHE A 364 -9.47 4.25 14.59
CA PHE A 364 -10.28 5.48 14.55
C PHE A 364 -9.55 6.67 13.90
N ILE A 365 -8.23 6.72 13.94
CA ILE A 365 -7.43 7.70 13.19
C ILE A 365 -7.69 7.57 11.66
N ALA A 366 -8.16 6.42 11.18
CA ALA A 366 -8.51 6.21 9.78
C ALA A 366 -9.45 7.27 9.20
N MET A 367 -10.35 7.84 10.00
CA MET A 367 -11.26 8.90 9.54
C MET A 367 -10.51 10.13 9.03
N SER A 368 -9.34 10.43 9.59
CA SER A 368 -8.49 11.57 9.22
C SER A 368 -7.24 11.16 8.42
N ALA A 369 -6.70 9.97 8.68
CA ALA A 369 -5.40 9.53 8.15
C ALA A 369 -5.51 8.50 7.02
N GLY A 370 -6.72 8.05 6.69
CA GLY A 370 -6.99 7.24 5.51
C GLY A 370 -7.36 5.78 5.76
N LEU A 371 -7.84 5.14 4.71
CA LEU A 371 -8.47 3.82 4.69
C LEU A 371 -7.61 2.72 5.32
N ARG A 372 -6.28 2.77 5.17
CA ARG A 372 -5.34 1.75 5.64
C ARG A 372 -5.40 1.48 7.14
N PHE A 373 -5.75 2.49 7.94
CA PHE A 373 -5.79 2.35 9.40
C PHE A 373 -7.02 1.59 9.91
N THR A 374 -8.08 1.45 9.11
CA THR A 374 -9.29 0.72 9.52
C THR A 374 -9.04 -0.72 9.95
N ILE A 375 -8.00 -1.36 9.40
CA ILE A 375 -7.63 -2.76 9.65
C ILE A 375 -7.29 -3.03 11.13
N TYR A 376 -6.76 -2.02 11.85
CA TYR A 376 -6.37 -2.17 13.26
C TYR A 376 -7.56 -2.37 14.19
N ALA A 377 -8.71 -1.72 13.94
CA ALA A 377 -9.89 -1.84 14.78
C ALA A 377 -10.69 -3.14 14.54
N VAL A 378 -10.41 -3.91 13.50
CA VAL A 378 -11.20 -5.09 13.10
C VAL A 378 -11.32 -6.10 14.25
N ALA A 379 -10.20 -6.54 14.82
CA ALA A 379 -10.21 -7.57 15.85
C ALA A 379 -10.87 -7.11 17.16
N PRO A 380 -10.56 -5.92 17.74
CA PRO A 380 -11.27 -5.42 18.92
C PRO A 380 -12.77 -5.25 18.67
N MET A 381 -13.19 -4.73 17.52
CA MET A 381 -14.61 -4.55 17.22
C MET A 381 -15.33 -5.89 17.01
N ALA A 382 -14.68 -6.87 16.38
CA ALA A 382 -15.23 -8.22 16.26
C ALA A 382 -15.41 -8.89 17.64
N ILE A 383 -14.45 -8.72 18.56
CA ILE A 383 -14.58 -9.19 19.96
C ILE A 383 -15.74 -8.46 20.65
N GLY A 384 -15.87 -7.14 20.45
CA GLY A 384 -16.96 -6.36 20.99
C GLY A 384 -18.33 -6.84 20.51
N PHE A 385 -18.48 -7.04 19.21
CA PHE A 385 -19.72 -7.56 18.63
C PHE A 385 -20.07 -8.96 19.16
N ALA A 386 -19.09 -9.88 19.16
CA ALA A 386 -19.29 -11.22 19.70
C ALA A 386 -19.66 -11.22 21.18
N TYR A 387 -19.03 -10.33 21.98
CA TYR A 387 -19.36 -10.14 23.38
C TYR A 387 -20.80 -9.65 23.55
N PHE A 388 -21.24 -8.66 22.78
CA PHE A 388 -22.60 -8.15 22.80
C PHE A 388 -23.62 -9.25 22.49
N LEU A 389 -23.37 -10.06 21.46
CA LEU A 389 -24.25 -11.19 21.11
C LEU A 389 -24.38 -12.20 22.26
N MET A 390 -23.26 -12.57 22.88
CA MET A 390 -23.28 -13.50 24.01
C MET A 390 -24.00 -12.90 25.22
N LEU A 391 -23.93 -11.58 25.41
CA LEU A 391 -24.60 -10.89 26.51
C LEU A 391 -26.13 -10.86 26.32
N ILE A 392 -26.61 -10.49 25.14
CA ILE A 392 -28.06 -10.41 24.85
C ILE A 392 -28.73 -11.78 24.78
N THR A 393 -27.97 -12.81 24.41
CA THR A 393 -28.49 -14.20 24.40
C THR A 393 -28.38 -14.91 25.74
N LYS A 394 -27.69 -14.32 26.73
CA LYS A 394 -27.51 -14.88 28.06
C LYS A 394 -28.84 -15.22 28.79
N PRO A 395 -29.92 -14.39 28.70
CA PRO A 395 -31.19 -14.68 29.36
C PRO A 395 -32.00 -15.83 28.74
N ILE A 396 -31.60 -16.27 27.54
CA ILE A 396 -32.34 -17.34 26.83
C ILE A 396 -32.04 -18.69 27.49
N GLU A 397 -32.98 -19.26 28.22
CA GLU A 397 -32.80 -20.52 28.94
C GLU A 397 -32.79 -21.75 28.02
N LYS A 398 -33.60 -21.75 26.94
CA LYS A 398 -33.66 -22.87 25.99
C LYS A 398 -32.44 -22.87 25.10
N SER A 399 -31.57 -23.85 25.24
CA SER A 399 -30.26 -23.94 24.51
C SER A 399 -30.45 -23.86 22.99
N TRP A 400 -31.42 -24.56 22.42
CA TRP A 400 -31.64 -24.50 20.97
C TRP A 400 -31.98 -23.08 20.50
N LEU A 401 -32.83 -22.35 21.21
CA LEU A 401 -33.25 -21.01 20.88
C LEU A 401 -32.05 -20.03 21.01
N LYS A 402 -31.20 -20.20 22.04
CA LYS A 402 -29.99 -19.45 22.23
C LYS A 402 -29.01 -19.63 21.05
N TYR A 403 -28.73 -20.87 20.67
CA TYR A 403 -27.81 -21.13 19.56
C TYR A 403 -28.40 -20.71 18.22
N THR A 404 -29.73 -20.86 17.99
CA THR A 404 -30.38 -20.33 16.79
C THR A 404 -30.26 -18.81 16.73
N ALA A 405 -30.50 -18.08 17.82
CA ALA A 405 -30.33 -16.61 17.88
C ALA A 405 -28.89 -16.22 17.59
N LEU A 406 -27.89 -16.90 18.17
CA LEU A 406 -26.48 -16.64 17.89
C LEU A 406 -26.14 -16.86 16.41
N LEU A 407 -26.63 -17.94 15.81
CA LEU A 407 -26.41 -18.23 14.38
C LEU A 407 -27.06 -17.17 13.48
N VAL A 408 -28.28 -16.74 13.78
CA VAL A 408 -28.99 -15.71 13.00
C VAL A 408 -28.26 -14.37 13.08
N PHE A 409 -27.90 -13.91 14.28
CA PHE A 409 -27.20 -12.63 14.43
C PHE A 409 -25.78 -12.66 13.85
N MET A 410 -25.07 -13.79 14.02
CA MET A 410 -23.75 -13.98 13.40
C MET A 410 -23.88 -13.98 11.87
N GLY A 411 -24.86 -14.70 11.32
CA GLY A 411 -25.16 -14.72 9.89
C GLY A 411 -25.49 -13.33 9.35
N ALA A 412 -26.30 -12.56 10.08
CA ALA A 412 -26.61 -11.17 9.73
C ALA A 412 -25.37 -10.26 9.70
N ALA A 413 -24.41 -10.47 10.59
CA ALA A 413 -23.14 -9.72 10.59
C ALA A 413 -22.16 -10.19 9.50
N LEU A 414 -22.17 -11.48 9.16
CA LEU A 414 -21.30 -12.04 8.10
C LEU A 414 -21.83 -11.73 6.69
N TYR A 415 -23.14 -11.58 6.52
CA TYR A 415 -23.77 -11.42 5.21
C TYR A 415 -23.28 -10.18 4.43
N PRO A 416 -23.19 -8.97 5.01
CA PRO A 416 -22.63 -7.80 4.31
C PRO A 416 -21.17 -8.02 3.89
N ASN A 417 -20.38 -8.69 4.73
CA ASN A 417 -18.99 -9.03 4.41
C ASN A 417 -18.91 -10.03 3.24
N TYR A 418 -19.79 -11.02 3.21
CA TYR A 418 -19.89 -11.97 2.10
C TYR A 418 -20.28 -11.28 0.79
N LEU A 419 -21.25 -10.36 0.82
CA LEU A 419 -21.62 -9.57 -0.37
C LEU A 419 -20.43 -8.73 -0.86
N HIS A 420 -19.74 -8.06 0.05
CA HIS A 420 -18.54 -7.33 -0.31
C HIS A 420 -17.48 -8.22 -0.97
N ILE A 421 -17.20 -9.39 -0.41
CA ILE A 421 -16.24 -10.35 -0.97
C ILE A 421 -16.62 -10.74 -2.39
N LYS A 422 -17.91 -10.96 -2.64
CA LYS A 422 -18.41 -11.35 -3.96
C LYS A 422 -18.35 -10.21 -4.99
N GLU A 423 -18.51 -8.97 -4.55
CA GLU A 423 -18.49 -7.79 -5.41
C GLU A 423 -17.08 -7.20 -5.59
N TYR A 424 -16.17 -7.45 -4.66
CA TYR A 424 -14.82 -6.92 -4.68
C TYR A 424 -13.90 -7.74 -5.58
N MET A 425 -14.07 -7.53 -6.90
CA MET A 425 -13.29 -8.22 -7.95
C MET A 425 -12.15 -7.34 -8.41
N THR A 426 -11.05 -7.31 -7.66
CA THR A 426 -9.84 -6.57 -8.01
C THR A 426 -9.17 -7.23 -9.21
N PRO A 427 -8.89 -6.50 -10.31
CA PRO A 427 -8.12 -7.03 -11.43
C PRO A 427 -6.67 -7.25 -11.03
N THR A 428 -5.94 -8.02 -11.84
CA THR A 428 -4.48 -8.09 -11.77
C THR A 428 -3.85 -6.74 -12.06
N VAL A 429 -2.64 -6.49 -11.57
CA VAL A 429 -1.95 -5.20 -11.75
C VAL A 429 -1.83 -4.84 -13.22
N PHE A 430 -1.35 -5.79 -14.03
CA PHE A 430 -1.29 -5.70 -15.48
C PHE A 430 -2.10 -6.82 -16.13
N THR A 431 -2.49 -6.59 -17.37
CA THR A 431 -3.08 -7.62 -18.24
C THR A 431 -1.96 -8.44 -18.90
N ALA A 432 -2.29 -9.63 -19.39
CA ALA A 432 -1.36 -10.49 -20.12
C ALA A 432 -0.72 -9.76 -21.33
N GLN A 433 -1.45 -8.88 -22.00
CA GLN A 433 -0.94 -8.11 -23.13
C GLN A 433 0.13 -7.10 -22.70
N GLU A 434 -0.10 -6.37 -21.61
CA GLU A 434 0.89 -5.45 -21.04
C GLU A 434 2.15 -6.21 -20.58
N ILE A 435 1.98 -7.37 -19.93
CA ILE A 435 3.12 -8.21 -19.53
C ILE A 435 3.88 -8.75 -20.76
N SER A 436 3.18 -9.09 -21.84
CA SER A 436 3.85 -9.51 -23.10
C SER A 436 4.79 -8.42 -23.61
N THR A 437 4.41 -7.15 -23.53
CA THR A 437 5.29 -6.02 -23.87
C THR A 437 6.51 -5.95 -22.96
N LEU A 438 6.30 -6.12 -21.65
CA LEU A 438 7.40 -6.10 -20.68
C LEU A 438 8.35 -7.30 -20.84
N ASP A 439 7.83 -8.50 -21.11
CA ASP A 439 8.64 -9.68 -21.39
C ASP A 439 9.49 -9.52 -22.66
N GLN A 440 8.94 -8.87 -23.70
CA GLN A 440 9.70 -8.53 -24.90
C GLN A 440 10.79 -7.49 -24.58
N LEU A 441 10.48 -6.47 -23.81
CA LEU A 441 11.45 -5.46 -23.38
C LEU A 441 12.58 -6.11 -22.56
N GLY A 442 12.27 -7.00 -21.62
CA GLY A 442 13.26 -7.69 -20.79
C GLY A 442 14.21 -8.61 -21.56
N LYS A 443 13.85 -9.03 -22.81
CA LYS A 443 14.74 -9.81 -23.68
C LYS A 443 15.78 -8.97 -24.40
N ILE A 444 15.60 -7.66 -24.48
CA ILE A 444 16.48 -6.74 -25.22
C ILE A 444 17.18 -5.74 -24.31
N SER A 445 16.67 -5.51 -23.12
CA SER A 445 17.28 -4.63 -22.11
C SER A 445 18.23 -5.40 -21.20
N GLY A 446 19.23 -4.72 -20.67
CA GLY A 446 20.11 -5.21 -19.63
C GLY A 446 19.65 -4.78 -18.23
N ARG A 447 20.14 -5.49 -17.20
CA ARG A 447 19.77 -5.21 -15.79
C ARG A 447 20.14 -3.78 -15.35
N GLU A 448 21.21 -3.21 -15.92
CA GLU A 448 21.68 -1.86 -15.65
C GLU A 448 20.94 -0.77 -16.44
N ASP A 449 20.12 -1.14 -17.43
CA ASP A 449 19.36 -0.21 -18.24
C ASP A 449 18.18 0.37 -17.45
N TYR A 450 17.71 1.53 -17.86
CA TYR A 450 16.60 2.23 -17.22
C TYR A 450 15.35 2.18 -18.05
N VAL A 451 14.21 1.93 -17.37
CA VAL A 451 12.88 2.17 -17.94
C VAL A 451 12.24 3.35 -17.21
N ILE A 452 11.91 4.40 -17.97
CA ILE A 452 11.22 5.60 -17.49
C ILE A 452 9.73 5.47 -17.76
N THR A 453 8.95 5.67 -16.73
CA THR A 453 7.49 5.68 -16.73
C THR A 453 7.01 6.41 -15.47
N TRP A 454 5.72 6.30 -15.11
CA TRP A 454 5.23 6.78 -13.83
C TRP A 454 5.43 5.75 -12.71
N TRP A 455 5.55 6.21 -11.47
CA TRP A 455 5.95 5.39 -10.32
C TRP A 455 5.01 4.18 -10.05
N ASP A 456 3.71 4.30 -10.36
CA ASP A 456 2.73 3.20 -10.21
C ASP A 456 3.13 1.93 -10.97
N TYR A 457 3.92 2.05 -12.03
CA TYR A 457 4.29 0.93 -12.90
C TYR A 457 5.70 0.40 -12.65
N GLY A 458 6.47 1.07 -11.79
CA GLY A 458 7.90 0.78 -11.59
C GLY A 458 8.18 -0.64 -11.12
N TYR A 459 7.49 -1.10 -10.08
CA TYR A 459 7.71 -2.44 -9.52
C TYR A 459 7.40 -3.58 -10.48
N PRO A 460 6.25 -3.63 -11.17
CA PRO A 460 5.99 -4.64 -12.19
C PRO A 460 7.02 -4.63 -13.32
N ILE A 461 7.46 -3.45 -13.76
CA ILE A 461 8.48 -3.33 -14.82
C ILE A 461 9.80 -3.94 -14.35
N ARG A 462 10.28 -3.61 -13.16
CA ARG A 462 11.49 -4.19 -12.57
C ARG A 462 11.39 -5.71 -12.47
N TYR A 463 10.23 -6.21 -12.04
CA TYR A 463 10.00 -7.65 -11.92
C TYR A 463 10.04 -8.38 -13.25
N TYR A 464 9.35 -7.88 -14.29
CA TYR A 464 9.24 -8.58 -15.58
C TYR A 464 10.40 -8.31 -16.54
N CYS A 465 10.97 -7.11 -16.51
CA CYS A 465 12.08 -6.74 -17.41
C CYS A 465 13.47 -6.94 -16.80
N ASP A 466 13.59 -7.06 -15.47
CA ASP A 466 14.87 -7.13 -14.75
C ASP A 466 15.77 -5.92 -15.07
N VAL A 467 15.24 -4.70 -14.91
CA VAL A 467 15.85 -3.41 -15.22
C VAL A 467 15.76 -2.47 -14.04
N LYS A 468 16.45 -1.32 -14.11
CA LYS A 468 16.26 -0.21 -13.18
C LYS A 468 15.13 0.72 -13.61
N THR A 469 14.52 1.43 -12.66
CA THR A 469 13.51 2.45 -12.91
C THR A 469 13.91 3.78 -12.29
N LEU A 470 13.54 4.88 -12.93
CA LEU A 470 13.80 6.22 -12.38
C LEU A 470 12.92 6.45 -11.15
N VAL A 471 11.68 6.02 -11.22
CA VAL A 471 10.67 6.11 -10.16
C VAL A 471 9.94 4.77 -9.99
N ASP A 472 9.57 4.46 -8.75
CA ASP A 472 8.76 3.30 -8.38
C ASP A 472 8.05 3.56 -7.04
N GLY A 473 7.29 2.59 -6.52
CA GLY A 473 6.53 2.73 -5.27
C GLY A 473 7.38 3.00 -4.02
N GLY A 474 8.68 2.73 -4.02
CA GLY A 474 9.63 3.06 -2.95
C GLY A 474 10.45 4.32 -3.24
N LYS A 475 10.54 4.69 -4.50
CA LYS A 475 11.32 5.83 -4.98
C LYS A 475 10.39 6.79 -5.74
N HIS A 476 9.62 7.57 -5.00
CA HIS A 476 8.60 8.49 -5.53
C HIS A 476 8.54 9.81 -4.75
N SER A 477 9.67 10.28 -4.22
CA SER A 477 9.79 11.64 -3.66
C SER A 477 9.74 12.70 -4.76
N GLY A 478 9.53 13.96 -4.40
CA GLY A 478 9.40 15.07 -5.34
C GLY A 478 10.55 15.20 -6.31
N ASP A 479 11.78 15.06 -5.82
CA ASP A 479 13.02 15.19 -6.60
C ASP A 479 13.14 14.18 -7.75
N VAL A 480 12.58 12.98 -7.62
CA VAL A 480 12.55 11.96 -8.69
C VAL A 480 11.24 11.94 -9.46
N ASN A 481 10.12 12.33 -8.84
CA ASN A 481 8.84 12.43 -9.54
C ASN A 481 8.81 13.60 -10.54
N TYR A 482 9.47 14.71 -10.20
CA TYR A 482 9.53 15.88 -11.07
C TYR A 482 10.10 15.53 -12.46
N PRO A 483 11.31 14.98 -12.58
CA PRO A 483 11.86 14.62 -13.89
C PRO A 483 11.03 13.57 -14.62
N ALA A 484 10.47 12.57 -13.93
CA ALA A 484 9.60 11.57 -14.56
C ALA A 484 8.33 12.21 -15.15
N SER A 485 7.67 13.10 -14.38
CA SER A 485 6.54 13.89 -14.86
C SER A 485 6.94 14.79 -16.05
N TYR A 486 8.05 15.49 -15.93
CA TYR A 486 8.56 16.39 -16.98
C TYR A 486 8.80 15.64 -18.31
N ILE A 487 9.43 14.48 -18.26
CA ILE A 487 9.69 13.63 -19.43
C ILE A 487 8.38 13.24 -20.13
N LEU A 488 7.34 12.92 -19.38
CA LEU A 488 6.05 12.47 -19.91
C LEU A 488 5.18 13.61 -20.46
N THR A 489 5.34 14.82 -19.93
CA THR A 489 4.42 15.95 -20.17
C THR A 489 5.00 17.07 -21.04
N GLN A 490 6.31 17.11 -21.26
CA GLN A 490 6.96 18.12 -22.08
C GLN A 490 7.20 17.64 -23.52
N PRO A 491 7.48 18.57 -24.47
CA PRO A 491 7.88 18.21 -25.82
C PRO A 491 9.09 17.29 -25.88
N GLN A 492 9.21 16.50 -26.93
CA GLN A 492 10.15 15.39 -27.06
C GLN A 492 11.61 15.77 -26.87
N GLN A 493 12.05 16.96 -27.32
CA GLN A 493 13.42 17.42 -27.10
C GLN A 493 13.72 17.59 -25.60
N ASN A 494 12.83 18.31 -24.88
CA ASN A 494 12.96 18.50 -23.45
C ASN A 494 12.88 17.18 -22.69
N ALA A 495 12.01 16.28 -23.14
CA ALA A 495 11.86 14.95 -22.57
C ALA A 495 13.12 14.10 -22.72
N ALA A 496 13.75 14.13 -23.89
CA ALA A 496 14.99 13.39 -24.18
C ALA A 496 16.17 13.91 -23.35
N ASP A 497 16.35 15.24 -23.31
CA ASP A 497 17.41 15.90 -22.53
C ASP A 497 17.26 15.60 -21.02
N MET A 498 16.04 15.75 -20.49
CA MET A 498 15.75 15.45 -19.09
C MET A 498 15.92 13.95 -18.76
N ALA A 499 15.54 13.05 -19.67
CA ALA A 499 15.69 11.60 -19.48
C ALA A 499 17.18 11.25 -19.34
N ARG A 500 18.03 11.75 -20.21
CA ARG A 500 19.48 11.54 -20.14
C ARG A 500 20.06 12.12 -18.84
N LEU A 501 19.76 13.37 -18.54
CA LEU A 501 20.22 14.02 -17.32
C LEU A 501 19.81 13.23 -16.08
N SER A 502 18.53 12.88 -15.96
CA SER A 502 18.00 12.23 -14.76
C SER A 502 18.64 10.87 -14.50
N VAL A 503 18.83 10.05 -15.53
CA VAL A 503 19.47 8.74 -15.37
C VAL A 503 20.93 8.88 -14.98
N GLU A 504 21.71 9.69 -15.71
CA GLU A 504 23.15 9.82 -15.44
C GLU A 504 23.45 10.50 -14.09
N TYR A 505 22.61 11.47 -13.67
CA TYR A 505 22.77 12.09 -12.35
C TYR A 505 22.29 11.18 -11.22
N THR A 506 21.28 10.32 -11.44
CA THR A 506 20.89 9.29 -10.48
C THR A 506 22.03 8.33 -10.20
N GLU A 507 22.69 7.83 -11.25
CA GLU A 507 23.82 6.90 -11.09
C GLU A 507 25.04 7.55 -10.41
N ARG A 508 25.35 8.80 -10.75
CA ARG A 508 26.37 9.58 -10.04
C ARG A 508 26.01 9.78 -8.56
N GLY A 509 24.73 10.01 -8.26
CA GLY A 509 24.22 10.15 -6.90
C GLY A 509 24.42 8.89 -6.07
N TYR A 510 24.22 7.71 -6.62
CA TYR A 510 24.52 6.45 -5.93
C TYR A 510 26.01 6.32 -5.60
N ALA A 511 26.89 6.71 -6.53
CA ALA A 511 28.33 6.66 -6.30
C ALA A 511 28.81 7.63 -5.22
N THR A 512 28.10 8.74 -5.00
CA THR A 512 28.47 9.82 -4.05
C THR A 512 27.62 9.87 -2.78
N SER A 513 26.67 8.95 -2.61
CA SER A 513 25.68 8.94 -1.53
C SER A 513 24.77 10.18 -1.47
N SER A 514 24.60 10.88 -2.60
CA SER A 514 23.76 12.08 -2.76
C SER A 514 22.56 11.84 -3.68
N SER A 515 21.98 10.65 -3.62
CA SER A 515 20.91 10.20 -4.54
C SER A 515 19.57 10.95 -4.43
N ASN A 516 19.41 11.82 -3.42
CA ASN A 516 18.15 12.50 -3.14
C ASN A 516 18.15 13.99 -3.52
N GLU A 517 19.14 14.47 -4.29
CA GLU A 517 19.29 15.88 -4.65
C GLU A 517 19.60 16.04 -6.15
N ILE A 518 18.93 15.24 -6.99
CA ILE A 518 19.25 15.16 -8.43
C ILE A 518 19.00 16.50 -9.11
N ILE A 519 17.84 17.12 -8.88
CA ILE A 519 17.47 18.40 -9.50
C ILE A 519 18.41 19.53 -9.03
N ALA A 520 18.63 19.66 -7.72
CA ALA A 520 19.51 20.68 -7.18
C ALA A 520 20.95 20.53 -7.72
N THR A 521 21.43 19.30 -7.87
CA THR A 521 22.74 18.97 -8.42
C THR A 521 22.84 19.34 -9.90
N MET A 522 21.81 19.05 -10.69
CA MET A 522 21.75 19.43 -12.10
C MET A 522 21.74 20.96 -12.28
N LEU A 523 20.88 21.69 -11.55
CA LEU A 523 20.82 23.15 -11.61
C LEU A 523 22.17 23.78 -11.29
N LYS A 524 22.83 23.31 -10.24
CA LYS A 524 24.17 23.78 -9.87
C LYS A 524 25.24 23.49 -10.93
N ALA A 525 25.23 22.28 -11.50
CA ALA A 525 26.22 21.87 -12.51
C ALA A 525 26.12 22.70 -13.79
N TYR A 526 24.88 23.04 -14.20
CA TYR A 526 24.64 23.85 -15.40
C TYR A 526 24.53 25.35 -15.13
N LYS A 527 24.71 25.80 -13.89
CA LYS A 527 24.54 27.19 -13.46
C LYS A 527 23.19 27.78 -13.89
N ALA A 528 22.16 27.00 -13.75
CA ALA A 528 20.78 27.33 -14.11
C ALA A 528 19.98 27.72 -12.87
N ASP A 529 19.13 28.74 -13.02
CA ASP A 529 18.28 29.21 -11.94
C ASP A 529 16.91 28.51 -11.91
N SER A 530 16.50 27.92 -13.02
CA SER A 530 15.24 27.18 -13.19
C SER A 530 15.47 25.96 -14.09
N ILE A 531 14.45 25.08 -14.15
CA ILE A 531 14.48 23.95 -15.11
C ILE A 531 14.43 24.44 -16.54
N ASP A 532 13.71 25.53 -16.82
CA ASP A 532 13.66 26.12 -18.15
C ASP A 532 15.05 26.65 -18.57
N ASP A 533 15.75 27.35 -17.68
CA ASP A 533 17.13 27.76 -17.92
C ASP A 533 18.07 26.58 -18.14
N LEU A 534 17.88 25.50 -17.35
CA LEU A 534 18.65 24.27 -17.53
C LEU A 534 18.45 23.70 -18.93
N MET A 535 17.19 23.59 -19.41
CA MET A 535 16.89 23.06 -20.74
C MET A 535 17.45 23.96 -21.83
N VAL A 536 17.33 25.28 -21.69
CA VAL A 536 17.92 26.23 -22.64
C VAL A 536 19.43 26.08 -22.70
N ASN A 537 20.11 25.98 -21.54
CA ASN A 537 21.58 25.81 -21.49
C ASN A 537 22.04 24.50 -22.14
N VAL A 538 21.29 23.42 -21.95
CA VAL A 538 21.57 22.13 -22.59
C VAL A 538 21.37 22.21 -24.09
N GLN A 539 20.29 22.81 -24.57
CA GLN A 539 19.99 22.92 -26.02
C GLN A 539 20.94 23.87 -26.73
N LEU A 540 21.42 24.92 -26.07
CA LEU A 540 22.45 25.80 -26.61
C LEU A 540 23.83 25.12 -26.70
N ASN A 541 24.10 24.16 -25.82
CA ASN A 541 25.36 23.40 -25.81
C ASN A 541 25.06 21.88 -25.63
N PRO A 542 24.60 21.18 -26.66
CA PRO A 542 24.29 19.75 -26.58
C PRO A 542 25.49 18.88 -26.16
N ALA A 543 26.70 19.33 -26.38
CA ALA A 543 27.92 18.65 -25.94
C ALA A 543 28.08 18.62 -24.40
N SER A 544 27.30 19.42 -23.67
CA SER A 544 27.29 19.42 -22.21
C SER A 544 26.44 18.29 -21.60
N LEU A 545 25.61 17.63 -22.38
CA LEU A 545 24.89 16.44 -21.92
C LEU A 545 25.87 15.35 -21.48
N PRO A 546 25.56 14.62 -20.39
CA PRO A 546 26.37 13.49 -19.98
C PRO A 546 26.43 12.43 -21.08
N LYS A 547 27.58 11.82 -21.27
CA LYS A 547 27.71 10.67 -22.18
C LYS A 547 26.83 9.52 -21.67
N PRO A 548 26.09 8.83 -22.55
CA PRO A 548 25.29 7.66 -22.17
C PRO A 548 26.19 6.58 -21.56
N THR A 549 25.84 6.09 -20.38
CA THR A 549 26.51 4.97 -19.72
C THR A 549 25.70 3.68 -19.86
N ARG A 550 24.42 3.79 -20.22
CA ARG A 550 23.44 2.71 -20.34
C ARG A 550 22.28 3.07 -21.25
N ASP A 551 21.54 2.08 -21.65
CA ASP A 551 20.32 2.29 -22.44
C ASP A 551 19.17 2.82 -21.56
N VAL A 552 18.34 3.68 -22.15
CA VAL A 552 17.18 4.26 -21.49
C VAL A 552 15.96 4.04 -22.37
N TYR A 553 14.90 3.48 -21.81
CA TYR A 553 13.64 3.20 -22.47
C TYR A 553 12.51 3.98 -21.86
N LEU A 554 11.60 4.52 -22.66
CA LEU A 554 10.33 5.09 -22.24
C LEU A 554 9.25 4.04 -22.40
N TYR A 555 8.57 3.68 -21.31
CA TYR A 555 7.40 2.80 -21.32
C TYR A 555 6.13 3.63 -21.12
N LEU A 556 5.28 3.65 -22.14
CA LEU A 556 4.08 4.49 -22.25
C LEU A 556 2.84 3.59 -22.32
N PRO A 557 2.20 3.24 -21.18
CA PRO A 557 1.00 2.41 -21.16
C PRO A 557 -0.27 3.25 -21.39
N LEU A 558 -1.29 2.65 -22.01
CA LEU A 558 -2.61 3.25 -22.22
C LEU A 558 -3.24 3.79 -20.93
N ARG A 559 -3.13 3.02 -19.84
CA ARG A 559 -3.70 3.36 -18.53
C ARG A 559 -3.15 4.64 -17.91
N MET A 560 -1.95 5.06 -18.28
CA MET A 560 -1.36 6.34 -17.83
C MET A 560 -2.21 7.54 -18.25
N MET A 561 -2.96 7.44 -19.34
CA MET A 561 -3.84 8.49 -19.82
C MET A 561 -4.90 8.91 -18.78
N GLU A 562 -5.36 7.95 -17.97
CA GLU A 562 -6.35 8.20 -16.90
C GLU A 562 -5.82 9.07 -15.77
N ILE A 563 -4.50 9.01 -15.55
CA ILE A 563 -3.81 9.74 -14.48
C ILE A 563 -2.91 10.87 -14.99
N LEU A 564 -2.87 11.12 -16.30
CA LEU A 564 -2.00 12.13 -16.89
C LEU A 564 -2.13 13.53 -16.25
N PRO A 565 -3.34 14.02 -15.91
CA PRO A 565 -3.46 15.28 -15.17
C PRO A 565 -2.80 15.25 -13.79
N THR A 566 -2.90 14.13 -13.09
CA THR A 566 -2.22 13.95 -11.80
C THR A 566 -0.70 13.92 -11.97
N VAL A 567 -0.19 13.24 -13.01
CA VAL A 567 1.24 13.24 -13.33
C VAL A 567 1.75 14.65 -13.57
N THR A 568 1.00 15.47 -14.32
CA THR A 568 1.37 16.85 -14.67
C THR A 568 1.56 17.75 -13.45
N LEU A 569 0.83 17.54 -12.35
CA LEU A 569 0.97 18.35 -11.13
C LEU A 569 2.41 18.38 -10.61
N PHE A 570 3.18 17.32 -10.82
CA PHE A 570 4.54 17.20 -10.27
C PHE A 570 5.55 18.06 -11.05
N SER A 571 5.38 18.27 -12.35
CA SER A 571 6.29 19.08 -13.16
C SER A 571 5.78 20.49 -13.45
N SER A 572 4.53 20.81 -13.08
CA SER A 572 3.95 22.15 -13.27
C SER A 572 4.27 23.12 -12.11
N LEU A 573 4.81 22.62 -11.01
CA LEU A 573 5.16 23.44 -9.84
C LEU A 573 6.42 24.28 -10.11
N ASP A 574 6.37 25.58 -9.77
CA ASP A 574 7.57 26.39 -9.65
C ASP A 574 8.38 25.94 -8.41
N LEU A 575 9.55 25.35 -8.65
CA LEU A 575 10.35 24.74 -7.58
C LEU A 575 10.92 25.76 -6.59
N LYS A 576 11.05 27.03 -6.96
CA LYS A 576 11.55 28.11 -6.09
C LYS A 576 10.42 28.89 -5.41
N ASN A 577 9.28 29.00 -6.07
CA ASN A 577 8.13 29.78 -5.59
C ASN A 577 6.84 28.96 -5.70
N PRO A 578 6.56 28.07 -4.74
CA PRO A 578 5.42 27.16 -4.80
C PRO A 578 4.05 27.86 -4.77
N ASP A 579 3.99 29.13 -4.35
CA ASP A 579 2.76 29.94 -4.37
C ASP A 579 2.42 30.46 -5.78
N ASN A 580 3.36 30.38 -6.72
CA ASN A 580 3.16 30.73 -8.10
C ASN A 580 2.51 29.54 -8.82
N HIS A 581 1.17 29.52 -8.83
CA HIS A 581 0.41 28.49 -9.54
C HIS A 581 0.22 28.91 -10.99
N PRO A 582 0.89 28.30 -11.96
CA PRO A 582 0.57 28.49 -13.36
C PRO A 582 -0.87 28.02 -13.64
N GLN A 583 -1.48 28.58 -14.68
CA GLN A 583 -2.80 28.12 -15.10
C GLN A 583 -2.76 26.62 -15.37
N GLU A 584 -3.63 25.85 -14.70
CA GLU A 584 -3.68 24.41 -14.90
C GLU A 584 -4.04 24.09 -16.36
N PRO A 585 -3.24 23.29 -17.07
CA PRO A 585 -3.55 22.90 -18.43
C PRO A 585 -4.80 22.03 -18.47
N PHE A 586 -5.55 22.15 -19.56
CA PHE A 586 -6.85 21.47 -19.70
C PHE A 586 -6.71 20.09 -20.34
N PHE A 587 -7.17 19.06 -19.62
CA PHE A 587 -7.29 17.70 -20.12
C PHE A 587 -8.59 17.05 -19.66
N TYR A 588 -9.30 16.43 -20.58
CA TYR A 588 -10.49 15.65 -20.30
C TYR A 588 -10.52 14.37 -21.15
N MET A 589 -10.86 13.25 -20.53
CA MET A 589 -11.09 11.96 -21.19
C MET A 589 -12.51 11.47 -20.88
N THR A 590 -13.24 11.05 -21.93
CA THR A 590 -14.61 10.56 -21.77
C THR A 590 -14.67 9.21 -21.10
N GLN A 591 -15.70 9.01 -20.26
CA GLN A 591 -16.09 7.71 -19.77
C GLN A 591 -17.25 7.11 -20.56
N GLN A 592 -18.17 7.96 -21.03
CA GLN A 592 -19.32 7.58 -21.83
C GLN A 592 -19.59 8.63 -22.91
N VAL A 593 -20.05 8.20 -24.05
CA VAL A 593 -20.40 9.07 -25.19
C VAL A 593 -21.86 8.84 -25.56
N LYS A 594 -22.63 9.93 -25.72
CA LYS A 594 -24.03 9.89 -26.17
C LYS A 594 -24.23 10.79 -27.38
N ASP A 595 -24.60 10.20 -28.49
CA ASP A 595 -24.93 10.91 -29.72
C ASP A 595 -26.40 11.28 -29.74
N THR A 596 -26.71 12.59 -29.80
CA THR A 596 -28.06 13.15 -29.91
C THR A 596 -28.40 13.66 -31.33
N GLY A 597 -27.59 13.30 -32.33
CA GLY A 597 -27.67 13.76 -33.69
C GLY A 597 -26.96 15.08 -33.95
N LYS A 598 -27.39 16.19 -33.36
CA LYS A 598 -26.75 17.51 -33.49
C LYS A 598 -25.57 17.70 -32.53
N THR A 599 -25.60 17.03 -31.41
CA THR A 599 -24.62 17.19 -30.34
C THR A 599 -24.06 15.81 -29.91
N LEU A 600 -22.79 15.75 -29.71
CA LEU A 600 -22.10 14.59 -29.09
C LEU A 600 -21.80 14.93 -27.63
N GLU A 601 -22.54 14.33 -26.71
CA GLU A 601 -22.34 14.53 -25.28
C GLU A 601 -21.17 13.64 -24.80
N LEU A 602 -20.15 14.26 -24.21
CA LEU A 602 -18.95 13.60 -23.73
C LEU A 602 -18.94 13.36 -22.21
N GLY A 603 -20.01 13.78 -21.50
CA GLY A 603 -20.10 13.73 -20.04
C GLY A 603 -19.56 14.98 -19.35
N ASN A 604 -19.82 15.10 -18.04
CA ASN A 604 -19.37 16.22 -17.20
C ASN A 604 -19.67 17.63 -17.73
N GLY A 605 -20.77 17.79 -18.48
CA GLY A 605 -21.15 19.07 -19.09
C GLY A 605 -20.33 19.42 -20.33
N ILE A 606 -19.54 18.49 -20.85
CA ILE A 606 -18.77 18.68 -22.09
C ILE A 606 -19.52 18.07 -23.26
N SER A 607 -19.65 18.83 -24.36
CA SER A 607 -20.29 18.36 -25.59
C SER A 607 -19.71 19.02 -26.83
N ILE A 608 -19.79 18.33 -27.97
CA ILE A 608 -19.41 18.84 -29.29
C ILE A 608 -20.66 19.19 -30.06
N LEU A 609 -20.74 20.42 -30.54
CA LEU A 609 -21.74 20.85 -31.51
C LEU A 609 -21.25 20.55 -32.93
N LYS A 610 -21.76 19.46 -33.52
CA LYS A 610 -21.25 18.91 -34.79
C LYS A 610 -21.29 19.91 -35.97
N GLU A 611 -22.36 20.72 -36.07
CA GLU A 611 -22.54 21.66 -37.17
C GLU A 611 -21.60 22.87 -37.08
N LYS A 612 -21.12 23.22 -35.90
CA LYS A 612 -20.34 24.46 -35.67
C LYS A 612 -18.85 24.19 -35.36
N SER A 613 -18.45 22.95 -35.19
CA SER A 613 -17.10 22.58 -34.71
C SER A 613 -16.71 23.32 -33.42
N ILE A 614 -17.65 23.38 -32.46
CA ILE A 614 -17.51 24.07 -31.18
C ILE A 614 -17.66 23.05 -30.04
N LEU A 615 -16.81 23.18 -29.02
CA LEU A 615 -16.96 22.54 -27.76
C LEU A 615 -17.77 23.40 -26.79
N LYS A 616 -18.71 22.78 -26.09
CA LYS A 616 -19.35 23.35 -24.90
C LYS A 616 -18.71 22.78 -23.66
N LEU A 617 -18.20 23.66 -22.79
CA LEU A 617 -17.68 23.35 -21.47
C LEU A 617 -18.61 23.97 -20.43
N GLY A 618 -19.67 23.27 -20.05
CA GLY A 618 -20.74 23.81 -19.25
C GLY A 618 -21.48 24.94 -20.00
N LYS A 619 -21.28 26.22 -19.62
CA LYS A 619 -21.85 27.38 -20.24
C LYS A 619 -20.92 28.07 -21.26
N GLN A 620 -19.65 27.73 -21.29
CA GLN A 620 -18.68 28.30 -22.21
C GLN A 620 -18.68 27.58 -23.55
N GLU A 621 -18.54 28.32 -24.63
CA GLU A 621 -18.30 27.81 -25.98
C GLU A 621 -16.84 28.08 -26.34
N VAL A 622 -16.10 27.01 -26.68
CA VAL A 622 -14.70 27.08 -27.07
C VAL A 622 -14.53 26.46 -28.44
N PRO A 623 -13.83 27.12 -29.39
CA PRO A 623 -13.60 26.55 -30.71
C PRO A 623 -12.78 25.25 -30.62
N ILE A 624 -13.05 24.32 -31.54
CA ILE A 624 -12.21 23.19 -31.78
C ILE A 624 -11.05 23.63 -32.66
N LYS A 625 -9.80 23.51 -32.16
CA LYS A 625 -8.59 23.80 -32.92
C LYS A 625 -8.34 22.74 -33.98
N GLY A 626 -8.24 21.49 -33.52
CA GLY A 626 -8.07 20.33 -34.37
C GLY A 626 -8.92 19.15 -33.89
N PHE A 627 -9.43 18.41 -34.85
CA PHE A 627 -10.13 17.14 -34.59
C PHE A 627 -9.34 16.02 -35.24
N TYR A 628 -8.99 15.03 -34.42
CA TYR A 628 -8.17 13.87 -34.81
C TYR A 628 -8.96 12.60 -34.55
N GLN A 629 -9.06 11.75 -35.55
CA GLN A 629 -9.56 10.40 -35.38
C GLN A 629 -8.37 9.43 -35.50
N VAL A 630 -8.13 8.69 -34.44
CA VAL A 630 -6.99 7.77 -34.32
C VAL A 630 -7.51 6.37 -34.05
N GLY A 631 -7.06 5.39 -34.81
CA GLY A 631 -7.47 4.01 -34.63
C GLY A 631 -6.51 3.02 -35.26
N TYR A 632 -6.62 1.75 -34.89
CA TYR A 632 -5.84 0.69 -35.46
C TYR A 632 -6.65 -0.04 -36.56
N ASN A 633 -6.04 -0.23 -37.73
CA ASN A 633 -6.65 -1.00 -38.80
C ASN A 633 -6.50 -2.51 -38.55
N LYS A 634 -7.04 -3.33 -39.45
CA LYS A 634 -6.98 -4.82 -39.34
C LYS A 634 -5.55 -5.39 -39.30
N ALA A 635 -4.57 -4.63 -39.79
CA ALA A 635 -3.15 -5.00 -39.77
C ALA A 635 -2.43 -4.43 -38.52
N GLN A 636 -3.17 -3.95 -37.52
CA GLN A 636 -2.68 -3.31 -36.29
C GLN A 636 -1.77 -2.10 -36.55
N LYS A 637 -1.87 -1.48 -37.73
CA LYS A 637 -1.21 -0.22 -38.02
C LYS A 637 -2.12 0.94 -37.64
N LEU A 638 -1.51 1.98 -37.06
CA LEU A 638 -2.20 3.21 -36.70
C LEU A 638 -2.67 3.92 -37.96
N ASP A 639 -3.92 4.36 -37.96
CA ASP A 639 -4.56 5.17 -38.99
C ASP A 639 -5.04 6.48 -38.35
N ILE A 640 -4.64 7.60 -38.92
CA ILE A 640 -4.90 8.93 -38.37
C ILE A 640 -5.58 9.77 -39.44
N THR A 641 -6.73 10.33 -39.09
CA THR A 641 -7.42 11.37 -39.91
C THR A 641 -7.48 12.66 -39.11
N GLU A 642 -7.10 13.79 -39.71
CA GLU A 642 -7.05 15.08 -39.04
C GLU A 642 -7.86 16.13 -39.79
N GLN A 643 -8.47 17.02 -39.03
CA GLN A 643 -9.19 18.20 -39.57
C GLN A 643 -8.89 19.40 -38.66
N HIS A 644 -8.46 20.51 -39.25
CA HIS A 644 -8.22 21.76 -38.55
C HIS A 644 -9.36 22.74 -38.78
N PHE A 645 -9.86 23.35 -37.70
CA PHE A 645 -11.01 24.26 -37.76
C PHE A 645 -10.68 25.68 -37.35
N SER A 646 -9.75 25.86 -36.42
CA SER A 646 -9.39 27.17 -35.85
C SER A 646 -7.89 27.24 -35.54
N SER A 647 -7.35 28.44 -35.42
CA SER A 647 -5.99 28.67 -34.89
C SER A 647 -5.94 28.65 -33.36
N GLU A 648 -7.09 28.84 -32.73
CA GLU A 648 -7.23 28.88 -31.26
C GLU A 648 -8.26 27.85 -30.80
N GLY A 649 -8.19 27.47 -29.53
CA GLY A 649 -9.14 26.54 -28.90
C GLY A 649 -8.50 25.25 -28.40
N LEU A 650 -9.34 24.20 -28.32
CA LEU A 650 -8.91 22.90 -27.77
C LEU A 650 -8.80 21.87 -28.90
N ASN A 651 -7.89 20.93 -28.71
CA ASN A 651 -7.72 19.75 -29.54
C ASN A 651 -8.66 18.65 -29.10
N VAL A 652 -9.33 17.99 -30.03
CA VAL A 652 -10.22 16.84 -29.79
C VAL A 652 -9.68 15.65 -30.51
N ILE A 653 -9.46 14.55 -29.78
CA ILE A 653 -8.97 13.30 -30.32
C ILE A 653 -10.03 12.21 -30.08
N PHE A 654 -10.53 11.60 -31.14
CA PHE A 654 -11.35 10.40 -31.05
C PHE A 654 -10.48 9.15 -31.22
N MET A 655 -10.25 8.45 -30.12
CA MET A 655 -9.55 7.18 -30.11
C MET A 655 -10.50 6.04 -30.49
N ALA A 656 -10.68 5.80 -31.78
CA ALA A 656 -11.72 4.94 -32.35
C ALA A 656 -11.62 3.49 -31.85
N SER A 657 -10.40 2.95 -31.70
CA SER A 657 -10.19 1.58 -31.20
C SER A 657 -10.55 1.40 -29.74
N TYR A 658 -10.63 2.48 -28.96
CA TYR A 658 -10.95 2.46 -27.53
C TYR A 658 -12.33 3.06 -27.22
N GLY A 659 -13.02 3.65 -28.24
CA GLY A 659 -14.32 4.31 -28.08
C GLY A 659 -14.30 5.52 -27.16
N ARG A 660 -13.16 6.22 -27.04
CA ARG A 660 -12.96 7.33 -26.10
C ARG A 660 -12.60 8.63 -26.83
N PHE A 661 -13.07 9.75 -26.30
CA PHE A 661 -12.65 11.08 -26.72
C PHE A 661 -11.71 11.68 -25.69
N LEU A 662 -10.68 12.35 -26.17
CA LEU A 662 -9.81 13.22 -25.40
C LEU A 662 -10.05 14.66 -25.84
N VAL A 663 -10.11 15.57 -24.89
CA VAL A 663 -10.20 17.02 -25.13
C VAL A 663 -9.09 17.68 -24.32
N MET A 664 -8.22 18.43 -24.99
CA MET A 664 -7.04 19.00 -24.34
C MET A 664 -6.56 20.28 -24.99
N ASP A 665 -5.79 21.06 -24.25
CA ASP A 665 -5.06 22.22 -24.77
C ASP A 665 -3.76 21.83 -25.50
N ASP A 666 -3.03 22.83 -25.98
CA ASP A 666 -1.78 22.62 -26.70
C ASP A 666 -0.65 22.07 -25.80
N PHE A 667 -0.70 22.31 -24.51
CA PHE A 667 0.28 21.77 -23.57
C PHE A 667 0.27 20.22 -23.58
N TYR A 668 -0.90 19.64 -23.32
CA TYR A 668 -1.04 18.19 -23.37
C TYR A 668 -0.90 17.62 -24.77
N PHE A 669 -1.44 18.32 -25.77
CA PHE A 669 -1.38 17.86 -27.15
C PHE A 669 0.08 17.67 -27.62
N ASN A 670 0.98 18.62 -27.28
CA ASN A 670 2.39 18.58 -27.65
C ASN A 670 3.28 17.74 -26.69
N SER A 671 2.70 17.15 -25.64
CA SER A 671 3.46 16.32 -24.71
C SER A 671 4.05 15.09 -25.39
N SER A 672 5.20 14.64 -24.91
CA SER A 672 5.86 13.42 -25.39
C SER A 672 4.92 12.21 -25.28
N TYR A 673 4.17 12.09 -24.16
CA TYR A 673 3.22 11.00 -23.97
C TYR A 673 2.12 10.99 -25.05
N ILE A 674 1.43 12.11 -25.30
CA ILE A 674 0.35 12.15 -26.30
C ILE A 674 0.91 11.96 -27.71
N GLN A 675 1.99 12.63 -28.09
CA GLN A 675 2.56 12.50 -29.42
C GLN A 675 3.06 11.07 -29.69
N MET A 676 3.78 10.48 -28.77
CA MET A 676 4.39 9.17 -28.96
C MET A 676 3.40 8.01 -28.72
N PHE A 677 2.48 8.13 -27.73
CA PHE A 677 1.53 7.06 -27.45
C PHE A 677 0.31 7.09 -28.37
N VAL A 678 -0.30 8.28 -28.60
CA VAL A 678 -1.56 8.39 -29.36
C VAL A 678 -1.31 8.41 -30.86
N PHE A 679 -0.28 9.14 -31.32
CA PHE A 679 -0.05 9.40 -32.74
C PHE A 679 1.10 8.61 -33.35
N ASP A 680 1.90 7.87 -32.60
CA ASP A 680 3.18 7.29 -33.04
C ASP A 680 4.15 8.33 -33.63
N HIS A 681 3.95 9.61 -33.29
CA HIS A 681 4.82 10.69 -33.72
C HIS A 681 6.01 10.80 -32.79
N TYR A 682 7.18 10.41 -33.25
CA TYR A 682 8.45 10.52 -32.54
C TYR A 682 9.52 11.17 -33.42
N ASP A 683 10.45 11.89 -32.79
CA ASP A 683 11.63 12.39 -33.51
C ASP A 683 12.67 11.26 -33.61
N PRO A 684 13.00 10.76 -34.84
CA PRO A 684 13.92 9.67 -35.03
C PRO A 684 15.38 10.00 -34.66
N LYS A 685 15.70 11.25 -34.42
CA LYS A 685 17.01 11.67 -33.88
C LYS A 685 17.09 11.44 -32.36
N LEU A 686 15.96 11.55 -31.66
CA LEU A 686 15.87 11.45 -30.22
C LEU A 686 15.47 10.07 -29.75
N PHE A 687 14.55 9.43 -30.46
CA PHE A 687 13.94 8.15 -30.05
C PHE A 687 13.92 7.11 -31.16
N GLU A 688 13.97 5.86 -30.78
CA GLU A 688 13.79 4.69 -31.64
C GLU A 688 12.58 3.89 -31.12
N PRO A 689 11.58 3.59 -31.96
CA PRO A 689 10.47 2.77 -31.56
C PRO A 689 10.92 1.31 -31.47
N ILE A 690 10.70 0.69 -30.30
CA ILE A 690 11.08 -0.70 -30.03
C ILE A 690 9.87 -1.61 -30.07
N ILE A 691 8.79 -1.22 -29.38
CA ILE A 691 7.53 -1.96 -29.34
C ILE A 691 6.40 -0.97 -29.50
N LEU A 692 5.54 -1.19 -30.49
CA LEU A 692 4.36 -0.35 -30.76
C LEU A 692 3.08 -1.20 -30.61
N ASP A 693 2.75 -1.56 -29.35
CA ASP A 693 1.53 -2.29 -29.04
C ASP A 693 0.41 -1.29 -28.66
N PRO A 694 -0.85 -1.55 -29.04
CA PRO A 694 -1.98 -0.66 -28.68
C PRO A 694 -2.14 -0.42 -27.16
N MET A 695 -1.77 -1.37 -26.32
CA MET A 695 -1.90 -1.22 -24.87
C MET A 695 -0.70 -0.57 -24.20
N SER A 696 0.50 -0.65 -24.85
CA SER A 696 1.72 -0.04 -24.31
C SER A 696 2.79 0.11 -25.38
N LYS A 697 3.48 1.23 -25.40
CA LYS A 697 4.55 1.52 -26.35
C LYS A 697 5.87 1.70 -25.67
N VAL A 698 6.94 1.25 -26.33
CA VAL A 698 8.31 1.36 -25.81
C VAL A 698 9.18 2.04 -26.84
N TYR A 699 9.85 3.10 -26.40
CA TYR A 699 10.82 3.82 -27.20
C TYR A 699 12.18 3.84 -26.50
N LYS A 700 13.26 3.65 -27.26
CA LYS A 700 14.63 3.74 -26.78
C LYS A 700 15.14 5.17 -27.01
N LEU A 701 15.79 5.76 -26.01
CA LEU A 701 16.47 7.05 -26.10
C LEU A 701 17.76 6.91 -26.89
N LYS A 702 18.00 7.79 -27.86
CA LYS A 702 19.18 7.79 -28.73
C LYS A 702 20.27 8.81 -28.34
N VAL A 703 19.90 9.85 -27.62
CA VAL A 703 20.78 10.97 -27.20
C VAL A 703 21.33 10.76 -25.81
#